data_21b436dc9ee069e412ca013d7d7a9dfa
#
_entry.id   21b436dc9ee069e412ca013d7d7a9dfa
#
_cell.length_a   1.000
_cell.length_b   1.000
_cell.length_c   1.000
_cell.angle_alpha   90.00
_cell.angle_beta   90.00
_cell.angle_gamma   90.00
#
_symmetry.space_group_name_H-M   'P 1'
#
loop_
_entity.id
_entity.type
_entity.pdbx_description
1 polymer ?
#
loop_
_entity_poly.entity_id
_entity_poly.type
_entity_poly.pdbx_seq_one_letter_code
_entity_poly.pdbx_strand_id
1 'polypeptide(L)'
;MAATVDEHAASEVLKGISRHLNCLNEENKLTRKRALESIKNQTVSKELPSDVLQEVFSSLLKPLLKCLSDPMEKCRETTIAIITDFIRCVPKPEEALPYLMPCLAQRFGDKEILEPSEEIRLLAVEMLALTVEVCGRHLAPYLNEMTNILKRTIVDPFPDVKKESCKCTVSFAKSVPEHFHMQAENLVKPLMQTITHQHSRVRVSVIEATGAVIQHGSGKNMDDVLSHLAQRLFDDSPQVRKAVTAVVGDWLLNMRDRYSYFHKLIPLLLTSISDEIPEIRLLAADLWRQAGLQWEKENEDDIKDKMDFLLSPPPHYPPGVDRPGLGCRELVVRNLSRLVPAIAHDVTDWLVPTRVRTSQLLSVLLLHAEDHTTQHLQPLLAVLYRACSDTERDVVNNCLAAAKLIGTFVPPPVFLKLMLEHVMTPNSPSYPWTPLMVLAAVLGGGSKPLLNPHLQQIADTLVQPEVSQEYQQVMYLEQLLACVDVLLYQCEADCGLISLQLLQVLVTIQSLSNDPQLSAKALESVHLLSKVQGLDSIELYRQHMGQLLDWLSASVNTWSSYSPQRLQLHIILMQSGPVPGEFLNQLMPLLHSCLQPNRDTEMRMSVFTMLAKLLLDAKNTLDSQGHFCDEAERFLSDVLLPNLVWHAGRTAAAVRTSALSCLLALLHGGAITPGQLLSLEVKLSPLVLSALDENSQMSRLLACRCLSATLKLIGTSLHHEALNKIYPELLKRLDDSSEEVRNIALETMDLWLSGLTKDYNPDLCAPHLQLLFQQLLLHLDDPDSSVQDRVLEVLKKGSRVHPSLLQREAEAVRDKQRSPHHCDLLLQHISSLPHTTCSNRPT
;
A
#
# COMPACT_ATOMS: atom_id res chain seq x y z
N MET A 1 -26.05 -71.39 47.06
CA MET A 1 -26.13 -72.42 46.04
C MET A 1 -25.52 -71.95 44.70
N ALA A 2 -25.73 -70.74 44.21
CA ALA A 2 -25.14 -70.31 42.96
C ALA A 2 -23.59 -70.24 43.06
N ALA A 3 -23.02 -69.65 44.10
CA ALA A 3 -21.60 -69.50 44.32
C ALA A 3 -20.82 -70.83 44.33
N THR A 4 -21.43 -71.89 44.88
CA THR A 4 -20.76 -73.24 44.92
C THR A 4 -20.79 -73.94 43.58
N VAL A 5 -21.76 -73.62 42.71
CA VAL A 5 -21.87 -74.21 41.36
C VAL A 5 -20.83 -73.55 40.42
N ASP A 6 -20.59 -72.26 40.55
CA ASP A 6 -19.62 -71.49 39.74
C ASP A 6 -18.19 -71.87 40.10
N GLU A 7 -17.85 -72.06 41.37
CA GLU A 7 -16.55 -72.55 41.86
C GLU A 7 -16.21 -73.97 41.30
N HIS A 8 -17.24 -74.85 41.23
CA HIS A 8 -17.04 -76.20 40.67
C HIS A 8 -16.80 -76.15 39.16
N ALA A 9 -17.53 -75.26 38.45
CA ALA A 9 -17.38 -75.11 37.00
C ALA A 9 -15.98 -74.48 36.66
N ALA A 10 -15.55 -73.49 37.42
CA ALA A 10 -14.20 -72.91 37.27
C ALA A 10 -13.08 -73.97 37.55
N SER A 11 -13.26 -74.74 38.59
CA SER A 11 -12.31 -75.87 38.93
C SER A 11 -12.22 -76.94 37.80
N GLU A 12 -13.29 -77.25 37.14
CA GLU A 12 -13.27 -78.15 35.96
C GLU A 12 -12.50 -77.51 34.79
N VAL A 13 -12.73 -76.26 34.47
CA VAL A 13 -12.00 -75.59 33.41
C VAL A 13 -10.50 -75.51 33.73
N LEU A 14 -10.15 -75.19 34.95
CA LEU A 14 -8.75 -75.15 35.39
C LEU A 14 -8.06 -76.46 35.35
N LYS A 15 -8.73 -77.55 35.72
CA LYS A 15 -8.25 -78.95 35.57
C LYS A 15 -8.04 -79.25 34.09
N GLY A 16 -8.96 -78.87 33.20
CA GLY A 16 -8.85 -79.06 31.75
C GLY A 16 -7.64 -78.41 31.13
N ILE A 17 -7.23 -77.25 31.62
CA ILE A 17 -6.11 -76.50 31.09
C ILE A 17 -4.80 -76.70 31.89
N SER A 18 -4.80 -77.44 33.00
CA SER A 18 -3.63 -77.63 33.89
C SER A 18 -2.39 -78.11 33.15
N ARG A 19 -2.55 -79.04 32.21
CA ARG A 19 -1.43 -79.48 31.38
C ARG A 19 -0.87 -78.37 30.51
N HIS A 20 -1.73 -77.56 29.94
CA HIS A 20 -1.31 -76.38 29.12
C HIS A 20 -0.60 -75.35 29.96
N LEU A 21 -1.02 -75.11 31.20
CA LEU A 21 -0.29 -74.25 32.13
C LEU A 21 1.13 -74.73 32.43
N ASN A 22 1.30 -76.04 32.62
CA ASN A 22 2.64 -76.58 32.78
C ASN A 22 3.51 -76.41 31.52
N CYS A 23 2.92 -76.57 30.33
CA CYS A 23 3.56 -76.38 29.06
C CYS A 23 4.06 -74.94 28.81
N LEU A 24 3.56 -73.94 29.54
CA LEU A 24 4.04 -72.55 29.44
C LEU A 24 5.49 -72.41 29.92
N ASN A 25 6.01 -73.31 30.74
CA ASN A 25 7.37 -73.22 31.24
C ASN A 25 8.34 -74.09 30.42
N GLU A 26 7.90 -74.78 29.36
CA GLU A 26 8.74 -75.64 28.50
C GLU A 26 9.72 -74.79 27.64
N GLU A 27 10.90 -75.35 27.38
CA GLU A 27 11.93 -74.71 26.56
C GLU A 27 11.48 -74.52 25.11
N ASN A 28 10.68 -75.50 24.59
CA ASN A 28 10.24 -75.49 23.23
C ASN A 28 9.17 -74.41 22.96
N LYS A 29 9.53 -73.43 22.16
CA LYS A 29 8.70 -72.32 21.78
C LYS A 29 7.36 -72.71 21.15
N LEU A 30 7.31 -73.76 20.34
CA LEU A 30 6.06 -74.23 19.68
C LEU A 30 5.14 -74.87 20.71
N THR A 31 5.66 -75.52 21.72
CA THR A 31 4.87 -76.07 22.82
C THR A 31 4.20 -74.97 23.63
N ARG A 32 4.94 -73.90 23.97
CA ARG A 32 4.41 -72.78 24.69
C ARG A 32 3.33 -72.02 23.87
N LYS A 33 3.55 -71.86 22.56
CA LYS A 33 2.58 -71.24 21.67
C LYS A 33 1.26 -72.05 21.62
N ARG A 34 1.36 -73.38 21.38
CA ARG A 34 0.19 -74.26 21.34
C ARG A 34 -0.53 -74.25 22.70
N ALA A 35 0.17 -74.16 23.78
CA ALA A 35 -0.43 -74.10 25.11
C ALA A 35 -1.23 -72.87 25.33
N LEU A 36 -0.75 -71.70 24.89
CA LEU A 36 -1.51 -70.39 24.94
C LEU A 36 -2.73 -70.43 24.05
N GLU A 37 -2.61 -70.95 22.83
CA GLU A 37 -3.76 -71.13 21.93
C GLU A 37 -4.82 -72.07 22.51
N SER A 38 -4.40 -73.13 23.16
CA SER A 38 -5.32 -74.09 23.83
C SER A 38 -6.00 -73.46 25.04
N ILE A 39 -5.25 -72.65 25.85
CA ILE A 39 -5.82 -71.92 26.97
C ILE A 39 -6.86 -70.95 26.43
N LYS A 40 -6.56 -70.20 25.37
CA LYS A 40 -7.51 -69.26 24.76
C LYS A 40 -8.82 -69.96 24.35
N ASN A 41 -8.69 -71.09 23.62
CA ASN A 41 -9.83 -71.81 23.08
C ASN A 41 -10.69 -72.50 24.14
N GLN A 42 -10.08 -72.87 25.29
CA GLN A 42 -10.84 -73.50 26.37
C GLN A 42 -11.39 -72.53 27.43
N THR A 43 -11.02 -71.24 27.34
CA THR A 43 -11.50 -70.22 28.26
C THR A 43 -12.34 -69.17 27.54
N VAL A 44 -11.72 -68.07 27.08
CA VAL A 44 -12.43 -66.91 26.54
C VAL A 44 -13.17 -67.19 25.22
N SER A 45 -12.73 -68.17 24.42
CA SER A 45 -13.40 -68.53 23.17
C SER A 45 -14.53 -69.53 23.37
N LYS A 46 -14.82 -69.99 24.60
CA LYS A 46 -15.77 -71.07 24.92
C LYS A 46 -17.10 -70.62 25.51
N GLU A 47 -17.45 -69.34 25.41
CA GLU A 47 -18.72 -68.80 25.93
C GLU A 47 -19.10 -69.33 27.35
N LEU A 48 -18.13 -69.23 28.27
CA LEU A 48 -18.35 -69.56 29.69
C LEU A 48 -19.12 -68.49 30.40
N PRO A 49 -19.86 -68.85 31.51
CA PRO A 49 -20.50 -67.80 32.36
C PRO A 49 -19.46 -66.80 32.88
N SER A 50 -19.85 -65.55 33.00
CA SER A 50 -18.92 -64.42 33.37
C SER A 50 -18.28 -64.65 34.75
N ASP A 51 -19.01 -65.16 35.73
CA ASP A 51 -18.50 -65.46 37.05
C ASP A 51 -17.47 -66.59 37.05
N VAL A 52 -17.66 -67.61 36.23
CA VAL A 52 -16.70 -68.66 36.02
C VAL A 52 -15.43 -68.11 35.35
N LEU A 53 -15.60 -67.24 34.35
CA LEU A 53 -14.42 -66.56 33.71
C LEU A 53 -13.65 -65.71 34.73
N GLN A 54 -14.31 -65.08 35.68
CA GLN A 54 -13.66 -64.30 36.71
C GLN A 54 -12.72 -65.15 37.56
N GLU A 55 -13.18 -66.30 38.03
CA GLU A 55 -12.41 -67.22 38.87
C GLU A 55 -11.26 -67.88 38.11
N VAL A 56 -11.54 -68.22 36.86
CA VAL A 56 -10.50 -68.74 35.94
C VAL A 56 -9.44 -67.70 35.68
N PHE A 57 -9.85 -66.42 35.42
CA PHE A 57 -8.91 -65.33 35.20
C PHE A 57 -8.03 -65.04 36.40
N SER A 58 -8.56 -65.02 37.60
CA SER A 58 -7.84 -64.82 38.82
C SER A 58 -6.69 -65.84 39.01
N SER A 59 -6.98 -67.12 38.64
CA SER A 59 -6.00 -68.20 38.67
C SER A 59 -4.96 -68.11 37.53
N LEU A 60 -5.36 -67.69 36.34
CA LEU A 60 -4.48 -67.60 35.13
C LEU A 60 -3.63 -66.34 35.06
N LEU A 61 -4.04 -65.31 35.75
CA LEU A 61 -3.39 -63.96 35.56
C LEU A 61 -1.87 -64.05 35.78
N LYS A 62 -1.42 -64.62 36.90
CA LYS A 62 0.04 -64.69 37.24
C LYS A 62 0.84 -65.49 36.21
N PRO A 63 0.43 -66.70 35.77
CA PRO A 63 1.08 -67.45 34.69
C PRO A 63 1.10 -66.64 33.37
N LEU A 64 -0.01 -66.03 33.00
CA LEU A 64 -0.09 -65.19 31.77
C LEU A 64 0.86 -64.01 31.83
N LEU A 65 0.92 -63.28 32.95
CA LEU A 65 1.86 -62.15 33.12
C LEU A 65 3.31 -62.51 32.94
N LYS A 66 3.71 -63.73 33.35
CA LYS A 66 5.08 -64.24 33.08
C LYS A 66 5.32 -64.44 31.57
N CYS A 67 4.33 -64.84 30.81
CA CYS A 67 4.40 -65.03 29.35
C CYS A 67 4.56 -63.70 28.58
N LEU A 68 4.33 -62.57 29.19
CA LEU A 68 4.63 -61.27 28.61
C LEU A 68 6.14 -61.07 28.38
N SER A 69 6.99 -61.87 29.05
CA SER A 69 8.44 -61.83 28.88
C SER A 69 8.98 -63.01 28.06
N ASP A 70 8.06 -63.75 27.37
CA ASP A 70 8.49 -64.87 26.55
C ASP A 70 9.43 -64.43 25.40
N PRO A 71 10.52 -65.19 25.13
CA PRO A 71 11.41 -64.88 24.02
C PRO A 71 10.75 -64.89 22.65
N MET A 72 9.66 -65.69 22.50
CA MET A 72 8.92 -65.77 21.24
C MET A 72 7.85 -64.66 21.15
N GLU A 73 7.95 -63.81 20.14
CA GLU A 73 7.00 -62.74 19.88
C GLU A 73 5.54 -63.19 19.84
N LYS A 74 5.26 -64.33 19.14
CA LYS A 74 3.89 -64.84 19.01
C LYS A 74 3.29 -65.28 20.34
N CYS A 75 4.11 -65.72 21.29
CA CYS A 75 3.66 -66.03 22.64
C CYS A 75 3.23 -64.78 23.40
N ARG A 76 4.02 -63.70 23.29
CA ARG A 76 3.71 -62.38 23.93
C ARG A 76 2.43 -61.82 23.34
N GLU A 77 2.31 -61.83 22.00
CA GLU A 77 1.13 -61.35 21.29
C GLU A 77 -0.13 -62.13 21.76
N THR A 78 -0.06 -63.44 21.74
CA THR A 78 -1.21 -64.26 22.14
C THR A 78 -1.57 -64.07 23.62
N THR A 79 -0.57 -63.87 24.46
CA THR A 79 -0.80 -63.58 25.88
C THR A 79 -1.57 -62.27 26.09
N ILE A 80 -1.14 -61.20 25.42
CA ILE A 80 -1.82 -59.89 25.47
C ILE A 80 -3.29 -60.07 24.98
N ALA A 81 -3.50 -60.77 23.88
CA ALA A 81 -4.82 -61.00 23.35
C ALA A 81 -5.70 -61.77 24.36
N ILE A 82 -5.17 -62.80 25.05
CA ILE A 82 -5.91 -63.52 26.07
C ILE A 82 -6.28 -62.62 27.25
N ILE A 83 -5.34 -61.85 27.78
CA ILE A 83 -5.61 -60.90 28.88
C ILE A 83 -6.65 -59.89 28.46
N THR A 84 -6.54 -59.33 27.24
CA THR A 84 -7.50 -58.35 26.68
C THR A 84 -8.92 -58.97 26.62
N ASP A 85 -9.04 -60.20 26.12
CA ASP A 85 -10.33 -60.88 26.04
C ASP A 85 -10.93 -61.15 27.43
N PHE A 86 -10.11 -61.53 28.43
CA PHE A 86 -10.59 -61.64 29.81
C PHE A 86 -11.09 -60.33 30.40
N ILE A 87 -10.29 -59.21 30.27
CA ILE A 87 -10.69 -57.90 30.77
C ILE A 87 -12.05 -57.47 30.20
N ARG A 88 -12.32 -57.84 28.92
CA ARG A 88 -13.59 -57.51 28.25
C ARG A 88 -14.77 -58.34 28.80
N CYS A 89 -14.53 -59.59 29.19
CA CYS A 89 -15.58 -60.58 29.50
C CYS A 89 -15.89 -60.73 30.99
N VAL A 90 -14.93 -60.40 31.86
CA VAL A 90 -15.12 -60.64 33.31
C VAL A 90 -15.92 -59.48 33.97
N PRO A 91 -16.76 -59.80 35.00
CA PRO A 91 -17.57 -58.77 35.63
C PRO A 91 -16.81 -57.81 36.54
N LYS A 92 -15.64 -58.20 37.06
CA LYS A 92 -14.79 -57.39 37.94
C LYS A 92 -13.36 -57.36 37.47
N PRO A 93 -13.05 -56.70 36.32
CA PRO A 93 -11.72 -56.62 35.77
C PRO A 93 -10.73 -55.86 36.68
N GLU A 94 -11.23 -55.01 37.56
CA GLU A 94 -10.43 -54.23 38.54
C GLU A 94 -9.65 -55.16 39.52
N GLU A 95 -10.07 -56.34 39.77
CA GLU A 95 -9.38 -57.28 40.63
C GLU A 95 -8.04 -57.75 40.04
N ALA A 96 -7.82 -57.59 38.75
CA ALA A 96 -6.59 -57.87 38.06
C ALA A 96 -5.53 -56.76 38.21
N LEU A 97 -5.95 -55.53 38.49
CA LEU A 97 -5.06 -54.33 38.45
C LEU A 97 -3.85 -54.40 39.37
N PRO A 98 -3.93 -54.98 40.62
CA PRO A 98 -2.78 -55.05 41.50
C PRO A 98 -1.59 -55.82 40.94
N TYR A 99 -1.84 -56.76 40.02
CA TYR A 99 -0.80 -57.58 39.36
C TYR A 99 -0.48 -57.09 37.94
N LEU A 100 -1.53 -56.65 37.21
CA LEU A 100 -1.40 -56.20 35.80
C LEU A 100 -0.62 -54.90 35.69
N MET A 101 -0.99 -53.87 36.47
CA MET A 101 -0.40 -52.57 36.33
C MET A 101 1.08 -52.50 36.64
N PRO A 102 1.61 -53.09 37.73
CA PRO A 102 3.05 -53.13 37.99
C PRO A 102 3.83 -53.88 36.90
N CYS A 103 3.26 -54.97 36.37
CA CYS A 103 3.90 -55.72 35.31
C CYS A 103 3.99 -54.95 33.98
N LEU A 104 2.93 -54.25 33.61
CA LEU A 104 2.92 -53.39 32.44
C LEU A 104 3.88 -52.21 32.62
N ALA A 105 3.87 -51.56 33.79
CA ALA A 105 4.77 -50.44 34.09
C ALA A 105 6.24 -50.86 33.99
N GLN A 106 6.59 -52.03 34.48
CA GLN A 106 7.95 -52.54 34.37
C GLN A 106 8.34 -52.79 32.91
N ARG A 107 7.41 -53.28 32.08
CA ARG A 107 7.74 -53.66 30.69
C ARG A 107 7.71 -52.47 29.72
N PHE A 108 6.78 -51.49 29.92
CA PHE A 108 6.54 -50.40 29.03
C PHE A 108 6.79 -49.01 29.62
N GLY A 109 6.91 -48.88 30.93
CA GLY A 109 7.00 -47.60 31.64
C GLY A 109 8.39 -47.31 32.28
N ASP A 110 9.36 -48.23 32.21
CA ASP A 110 10.69 -48.02 32.75
C ASP A 110 11.54 -47.12 31.85
N LYS A 111 12.83 -46.95 32.18
CA LYS A 111 13.75 -46.05 31.43
C LYS A 111 13.80 -46.36 29.95
N GLU A 112 13.70 -47.63 29.58
CA GLU A 112 13.63 -48.13 28.21
C GLU A 112 12.45 -49.10 28.08
N ILE A 113 11.80 -49.06 26.93
CA ILE A 113 10.73 -50.01 26.61
C ILE A 113 11.38 -51.36 26.33
N LEU A 114 11.05 -52.36 27.13
CA LEU A 114 11.62 -53.71 27.00
C LEU A 114 11.05 -54.52 25.84
N GLU A 115 9.95 -54.12 25.26
CA GLU A 115 9.31 -54.81 24.15
C GLU A 115 9.85 -54.30 22.79
N PRO A 116 10.57 -55.15 22.02
CA PRO A 116 11.15 -54.76 20.75
C PRO A 116 10.13 -54.67 19.59
N SER A 117 9.02 -55.46 19.63
CA SER A 117 8.02 -55.47 18.58
C SER A 117 7.07 -54.29 18.71
N GLU A 118 6.95 -53.50 17.65
CA GLU A 118 6.02 -52.37 17.57
C GLU A 118 4.56 -52.83 17.60
N GLU A 119 4.27 -53.99 17.00
CA GLU A 119 2.91 -54.53 16.94
C GLU A 119 2.45 -54.95 18.36
N ILE A 120 3.34 -55.54 19.13
CA ILE A 120 3.05 -55.89 20.52
C ILE A 120 2.92 -54.69 21.40
N ARG A 121 3.76 -53.64 21.20
CA ARG A 121 3.59 -52.38 21.92
C ARG A 121 2.24 -51.75 21.66
N LEU A 122 1.76 -51.80 20.39
CA LEU A 122 0.45 -51.33 20.03
C LEU A 122 -0.65 -52.10 20.75
N LEU A 123 -0.62 -53.42 20.68
CA LEU A 123 -1.59 -54.28 21.36
C LEU A 123 -1.61 -54.06 22.88
N ALA A 124 -0.44 -53.81 23.48
CA ALA A 124 -0.36 -53.52 24.92
C ALA A 124 -1.02 -52.17 25.27
N VAL A 125 -0.87 -51.14 24.42
CA VAL A 125 -1.54 -49.84 24.62
C VAL A 125 -3.04 -49.98 24.37
N GLU A 126 -3.48 -50.75 23.38
CA GLU A 126 -4.90 -51.05 23.13
C GLU A 126 -5.54 -51.79 24.33
N MET A 127 -4.82 -52.74 24.90
CA MET A 127 -5.22 -53.45 26.12
C MET A 127 -5.31 -52.47 27.30
N LEU A 128 -4.36 -51.54 27.42
CA LEU A 128 -4.36 -50.51 28.46
C LEU A 128 -5.55 -49.54 28.29
N ALA A 129 -5.86 -49.15 27.04
CA ALA A 129 -7.01 -48.31 26.72
C ALA A 129 -8.33 -48.97 27.11
N LEU A 130 -8.47 -50.26 26.80
CA LEU A 130 -9.62 -51.04 27.22
C LEU A 130 -9.69 -51.15 28.75
N THR A 131 -8.57 -51.37 29.44
CA THR A 131 -8.51 -51.39 30.90
C THR A 131 -9.01 -50.08 31.51
N VAL A 132 -8.64 -48.92 30.91
CA VAL A 132 -9.13 -47.61 31.30
C VAL A 132 -10.65 -47.51 31.13
N GLU A 133 -11.16 -47.97 29.99
CA GLU A 133 -12.59 -47.92 29.67
C GLU A 133 -13.42 -48.77 30.67
N VAL A 134 -12.97 -49.96 30.98
CA VAL A 134 -13.70 -50.90 31.78
C VAL A 134 -13.53 -50.70 33.30
N CYS A 135 -12.27 -50.43 33.74
CA CYS A 135 -11.98 -50.28 35.17
C CYS A 135 -12.27 -48.89 35.73
N GLY A 136 -12.21 -47.84 34.86
CA GLY A 136 -12.58 -46.47 35.20
C GLY A 136 -11.88 -45.95 36.44
N ARG A 137 -12.65 -45.55 37.48
CA ARG A 137 -12.17 -44.95 38.72
C ARG A 137 -11.27 -45.88 39.56
N HIS A 138 -11.32 -47.17 39.33
CA HIS A 138 -10.47 -48.15 40.03
C HIS A 138 -8.98 -48.02 39.65
N LEU A 139 -8.65 -47.22 38.61
CA LEU A 139 -7.29 -46.91 38.23
C LEU A 139 -6.66 -45.80 39.04
N ALA A 140 -7.40 -45.09 39.91
CA ALA A 140 -6.87 -44.01 40.75
C ALA A 140 -5.62 -44.39 41.59
N PRO A 141 -5.52 -45.58 42.19
CA PRO A 141 -4.30 -46.01 42.91
C PRO A 141 -3.09 -46.22 42.00
N TYR A 142 -3.29 -46.38 40.66
CA TYR A 142 -2.22 -46.76 39.69
C TYR A 142 -1.81 -45.57 38.81
N LEU A 143 -1.99 -44.35 39.27
CA LEU A 143 -1.68 -43.11 38.52
C LEU A 143 -0.22 -43.06 38.06
N ASN A 144 0.69 -43.47 38.95
CA ASN A 144 2.13 -43.46 38.62
C ASN A 144 2.48 -44.45 37.53
N GLU A 145 1.97 -45.69 37.60
CA GLU A 145 2.15 -46.74 36.62
C GLU A 145 1.61 -46.34 35.28
N MET A 146 0.37 -45.86 35.24
CA MET A 146 -0.30 -45.38 34.02
C MET A 146 0.50 -44.26 33.38
N THR A 147 0.88 -43.25 34.18
CA THR A 147 1.63 -42.10 33.69
C THR A 147 3.02 -42.50 33.17
N ASN A 148 3.69 -43.40 33.83
CA ASN A 148 5.00 -43.92 33.40
C ASN A 148 4.92 -44.67 32.05
N ILE A 149 3.88 -45.50 31.85
CA ILE A 149 3.64 -46.16 30.58
C ILE A 149 3.34 -45.13 29.49
N LEU A 150 2.36 -44.26 29.70
CA LEU A 150 1.95 -43.27 28.70
C LEU A 150 3.08 -42.30 28.35
N LYS A 151 3.85 -41.84 29.34
CA LYS A 151 5.03 -41.01 29.11
C LYS A 151 6.03 -41.59 28.12
N ARG A 152 6.18 -42.92 28.07
CA ARG A 152 7.08 -43.65 27.17
C ARG A 152 6.43 -43.91 25.80
N THR A 153 5.19 -44.36 25.81
CA THR A 153 4.48 -44.75 24.59
C THR A 153 4.05 -43.56 23.73
N ILE A 154 3.82 -42.38 24.32
CA ILE A 154 3.57 -41.14 23.56
C ILE A 154 4.76 -40.75 22.67
N VAL A 155 6.00 -41.06 23.09
CA VAL A 155 7.20 -40.77 22.30
C VAL A 155 7.74 -41.97 21.54
N ASP A 156 7.00 -43.08 21.50
CA ASP A 156 7.38 -44.31 20.78
C ASP A 156 7.80 -44.02 19.34
N PRO A 157 8.79 -44.73 18.76
CA PRO A 157 9.13 -44.57 17.33
C PRO A 157 7.97 -44.82 16.39
N PHE A 158 7.07 -45.80 16.73
CA PHE A 158 5.99 -46.20 15.88
C PHE A 158 4.76 -45.26 15.98
N PRO A 159 4.25 -44.69 14.86
CA PRO A 159 3.19 -43.72 14.86
C PRO A 159 1.86 -44.19 15.47
N ASP A 160 1.50 -45.46 15.23
CA ASP A 160 0.21 -45.97 15.74
C ASP A 160 0.24 -46.16 17.25
N VAL A 161 1.40 -46.53 17.82
CA VAL A 161 1.58 -46.57 19.30
C VAL A 161 1.38 -45.16 19.89
N LYS A 162 1.98 -44.16 19.28
CA LYS A 162 1.81 -42.76 19.72
C LYS A 162 0.34 -42.34 19.71
N LYS A 163 -0.34 -42.61 18.62
CA LYS A 163 -1.74 -42.27 18.40
C LYS A 163 -2.64 -42.92 19.44
N GLU A 164 -2.47 -44.23 19.64
CA GLU A 164 -3.28 -44.99 20.61
C GLU A 164 -2.98 -44.59 22.05
N SER A 165 -1.72 -44.29 22.36
CA SER A 165 -1.31 -43.74 23.68
C SER A 165 -1.94 -42.41 23.97
N CYS A 166 -2.04 -41.52 22.98
CA CYS A 166 -2.73 -40.24 23.10
C CYS A 166 -4.23 -40.42 23.37
N LYS A 167 -4.90 -41.36 22.68
CA LYS A 167 -6.31 -41.69 22.93
C LYS A 167 -6.49 -42.24 24.34
N CYS A 168 -5.63 -43.17 24.72
CA CYS A 168 -5.63 -43.78 26.06
C CYS A 168 -5.49 -42.67 27.11
N THR A 169 -4.62 -41.68 26.88
CA THR A 169 -4.43 -40.54 27.79
C THR A 169 -5.69 -39.70 27.94
N VAL A 170 -6.43 -39.44 26.85
CA VAL A 170 -7.72 -38.74 26.90
C VAL A 170 -8.74 -39.48 27.77
N SER A 171 -8.87 -40.79 27.50
CA SER A 171 -9.79 -41.65 28.25
C SER A 171 -9.40 -41.74 29.73
N PHE A 172 -8.13 -41.85 30.03
CA PHE A 172 -7.61 -41.94 31.40
C PHE A 172 -7.88 -40.63 32.18
N ALA A 173 -7.59 -39.47 31.58
CA ALA A 173 -7.85 -38.17 32.19
C ALA A 173 -9.34 -38.00 32.56
N LYS A 174 -10.24 -38.45 31.67
CA LYS A 174 -11.70 -38.41 31.88
C LYS A 174 -12.19 -39.43 32.93
N SER A 175 -11.54 -40.58 33.06
CA SER A 175 -11.95 -41.64 33.97
C SER A 175 -11.60 -41.34 35.44
N VAL A 176 -10.52 -40.63 35.71
CA VAL A 176 -10.04 -40.29 37.06
C VAL A 176 -9.83 -38.79 37.29
N PRO A 177 -10.83 -37.96 37.00
CA PRO A 177 -10.65 -36.50 36.97
C PRO A 177 -10.25 -35.87 38.31
N GLU A 178 -10.63 -36.51 39.40
CA GLU A 178 -10.37 -36.01 40.75
C GLU A 178 -8.90 -36.17 41.15
N HIS A 179 -8.18 -37.14 40.59
CA HIS A 179 -6.83 -37.50 40.99
C HIS A 179 -5.79 -37.23 39.87
N PHE A 180 -6.24 -37.15 38.61
CA PHE A 180 -5.38 -37.02 37.45
C PHE A 180 -4.41 -35.83 37.55
N HIS A 181 -4.85 -34.71 38.14
CA HIS A 181 -4.05 -33.50 38.30
C HIS A 181 -2.71 -33.75 39.04
N MET A 182 -2.60 -34.80 39.84
CA MET A 182 -1.38 -35.13 40.59
C MET A 182 -0.23 -35.55 39.70
N GLN A 183 -0.51 -36.13 38.55
CA GLN A 183 0.49 -36.68 37.62
C GLN A 183 0.44 -36.08 36.20
N ALA A 184 -0.56 -35.27 35.87
CA ALA A 184 -0.81 -34.68 34.56
C ALA A 184 0.41 -33.97 33.98
N GLU A 185 1.16 -33.26 34.82
CA GLU A 185 2.34 -32.49 34.47
C GLU A 185 3.43 -33.35 33.80
N ASN A 186 3.56 -34.60 34.21
CA ASN A 186 4.55 -35.53 33.65
C ASN A 186 4.29 -35.91 32.17
N LEU A 187 3.05 -35.72 31.70
CA LEU A 187 2.65 -36.03 30.33
C LEU A 187 2.85 -34.84 29.37
N VAL A 188 2.98 -33.61 29.87
CA VAL A 188 3.09 -32.41 29.05
C VAL A 188 4.33 -32.45 28.15
N LYS A 189 5.50 -32.71 28.73
CA LYS A 189 6.76 -32.75 27.99
C LYS A 189 6.76 -33.81 26.85
N PRO A 190 6.37 -35.06 27.06
CA PRO A 190 6.24 -36.06 25.98
C PRO A 190 5.27 -35.65 24.88
N LEU A 191 4.14 -35.04 25.21
CA LEU A 191 3.18 -34.52 24.23
C LEU A 191 3.79 -33.39 23.40
N MET A 192 4.48 -32.43 24.03
CA MET A 192 5.11 -31.32 23.30
C MET A 192 6.27 -31.82 22.42
N GLN A 193 6.98 -32.87 22.78
CA GLN A 193 8.00 -33.50 21.91
C GLN A 193 7.37 -34.14 20.66
N THR A 194 6.12 -34.59 20.75
CA THR A 194 5.44 -35.34 19.67
C THR A 194 4.54 -34.42 18.83
N ILE A 195 4.21 -33.22 19.29
CA ILE A 195 3.27 -32.29 18.63
C ILE A 195 3.74 -31.83 17.24
N THR A 196 5.03 -31.97 16.92
CA THR A 196 5.63 -31.63 15.63
C THR A 196 5.82 -32.84 14.70
N HIS A 197 5.20 -33.98 15.02
CA HIS A 197 5.35 -35.20 14.26
C HIS A 197 4.94 -35.02 12.77
N GLN A 198 5.67 -35.70 11.86
CA GLN A 198 5.42 -35.56 10.40
C GLN A 198 4.00 -35.95 9.97
N HIS A 199 3.38 -36.97 10.60
CA HIS A 199 2.03 -37.39 10.28
C HIS A 199 0.97 -36.55 11.00
N SER A 200 0.08 -35.90 10.25
CA SER A 200 -0.99 -35.05 10.78
C SER A 200 -1.92 -35.77 11.76
N ARG A 201 -2.22 -37.04 11.49
CA ARG A 201 -3.05 -37.88 12.38
C ARG A 201 -2.46 -38.03 13.78
N VAL A 202 -1.13 -38.13 13.88
CA VAL A 202 -0.44 -38.15 15.18
C VAL A 202 -0.55 -36.78 15.84
N ARG A 203 -0.30 -35.70 15.10
CA ARG A 203 -0.43 -34.33 15.64
C ARG A 203 -1.83 -34.07 16.21
N VAL A 204 -2.88 -34.49 15.48
CA VAL A 204 -4.26 -34.38 15.96
C VAL A 204 -4.45 -35.10 17.28
N SER A 205 -4.05 -36.38 17.38
CA SER A 205 -4.18 -37.14 18.63
C SER A 205 -3.38 -36.54 19.79
N VAL A 206 -2.21 -35.99 19.51
CA VAL A 206 -1.38 -35.30 20.53
C VAL A 206 -2.09 -34.02 21.02
N ILE A 207 -2.71 -33.26 20.12
CA ILE A 207 -3.44 -32.03 20.49
C ILE A 207 -4.65 -32.39 21.37
N GLU A 208 -5.42 -33.42 20.99
CA GLU A 208 -6.55 -33.89 21.78
C GLU A 208 -6.13 -34.39 23.17
N ALA A 209 -5.02 -35.16 23.24
CA ALA A 209 -4.46 -35.60 24.52
C ALA A 209 -3.98 -34.41 25.36
N THR A 210 -3.33 -33.43 24.74
CA THR A 210 -2.91 -32.20 25.42
C THR A 210 -4.11 -31.45 25.97
N GLY A 211 -5.20 -31.38 25.19
CA GLY A 211 -6.47 -30.79 25.63
C GLY A 211 -6.96 -31.41 26.94
N ALA A 212 -7.04 -32.73 26.98
CA ALA A 212 -7.49 -33.47 28.18
C ALA A 212 -6.53 -33.32 29.37
N VAL A 213 -5.21 -33.38 29.12
CA VAL A 213 -4.18 -33.25 30.16
C VAL A 213 -4.24 -31.90 30.86
N ILE A 214 -4.41 -30.83 30.10
CA ILE A 214 -4.51 -29.46 30.66
C ILE A 214 -5.86 -29.26 31.37
N GLN A 215 -6.95 -29.69 30.77
CA GLN A 215 -8.29 -29.52 31.30
C GLN A 215 -8.49 -30.21 32.66
N HIS A 216 -7.97 -31.43 32.82
CA HIS A 216 -8.05 -32.22 34.06
C HIS A 216 -6.82 -32.09 34.94
N GLY A 217 -5.80 -31.34 34.49
CA GLY A 217 -4.53 -31.10 35.18
C GLY A 217 -4.59 -29.91 36.15
N SER A 218 -3.39 -29.46 36.56
CA SER A 218 -3.22 -28.32 37.46
C SER A 218 -3.12 -26.95 36.78
N GLY A 219 -3.09 -26.91 35.45
CA GLY A 219 -2.91 -25.66 34.67
C GLY A 219 -1.51 -25.02 34.73
N LYS A 220 -0.57 -25.56 35.51
CA LYS A 220 0.76 -24.97 35.72
C LYS A 220 1.60 -24.82 34.45
N ASN A 221 1.40 -25.70 33.47
CA ASN A 221 2.17 -25.73 32.20
C ASN A 221 1.41 -25.13 31.02
N MET A 222 0.39 -24.31 31.30
CA MET A 222 -0.44 -23.71 30.26
C MET A 222 0.40 -22.88 29.28
N ASP A 223 1.35 -22.11 29.75
CA ASP A 223 2.15 -21.21 28.91
C ASP A 223 3.03 -21.98 27.91
N ASP A 224 3.66 -23.07 28.37
CA ASP A 224 4.46 -23.93 27.50
C ASP A 224 3.60 -24.58 26.41
N VAL A 225 2.41 -25.04 26.76
CA VAL A 225 1.48 -25.68 25.83
C VAL A 225 0.91 -24.68 24.83
N LEU A 226 0.52 -23.49 25.27
CA LEU A 226 -0.10 -22.48 24.41
C LEU A 226 0.81 -22.02 23.27
N SER A 227 2.12 -21.89 23.52
CA SER A 227 3.07 -21.53 22.47
C SER A 227 3.13 -22.56 21.35
N HIS A 228 3.08 -23.85 21.71
CA HIS A 228 3.04 -24.95 20.73
C HIS A 228 1.73 -25.03 19.98
N LEU A 229 0.57 -24.85 20.66
CA LEU A 229 -0.74 -24.84 20.03
C LEU A 229 -0.92 -23.66 19.08
N ALA A 230 -0.43 -22.47 19.45
CA ALA A 230 -0.46 -21.29 18.60
C ALA A 230 0.25 -21.57 17.25
N GLN A 231 1.42 -22.24 17.29
CA GLN A 231 2.11 -22.65 16.06
C GLN A 231 1.30 -23.65 15.22
N ARG A 232 0.50 -24.51 15.83
CA ARG A 232 -0.35 -25.50 15.12
C ARG A 232 -1.59 -24.86 14.48
N LEU A 233 -1.96 -23.63 14.81
CA LEU A 233 -2.95 -22.86 14.05
C LEU A 233 -2.48 -22.51 12.63
N PHE A 234 -1.17 -22.63 12.35
CA PHE A 234 -0.58 -22.46 11.02
C PHE A 234 -0.22 -23.79 10.35
N ASP A 235 -0.71 -24.92 10.87
CA ASP A 235 -0.43 -26.24 10.33
C ASP A 235 -1.05 -26.39 8.94
N ASP A 236 -0.32 -27.01 8.01
CA ASP A 236 -0.78 -27.26 6.64
C ASP A 236 -2.05 -28.14 6.61
N SER A 237 -2.18 -29.05 7.60
CA SER A 237 -3.34 -29.93 7.71
C SER A 237 -4.54 -29.23 8.38
N PRO A 238 -5.67 -29.09 7.68
CA PRO A 238 -6.89 -28.55 8.28
C PRO A 238 -7.38 -29.34 9.51
N GLN A 239 -7.13 -30.65 9.55
CA GLN A 239 -7.51 -31.49 10.67
C GLN A 239 -6.77 -31.09 11.95
N VAL A 240 -5.50 -30.70 11.83
CA VAL A 240 -4.69 -30.22 12.95
C VAL A 240 -5.20 -28.88 13.45
N ARG A 241 -5.47 -27.92 12.54
CA ARG A 241 -6.03 -26.62 12.90
C ARG A 241 -7.42 -26.78 13.57
N LYS A 242 -8.26 -27.66 13.04
CA LYS A 242 -9.57 -28.01 13.64
C LYS A 242 -9.44 -28.56 15.04
N ALA A 243 -8.48 -29.45 15.27
CA ALA A 243 -8.22 -30.02 16.60
C ALA A 243 -7.79 -28.96 17.62
N VAL A 244 -6.91 -28.04 17.24
CA VAL A 244 -6.53 -26.91 18.09
C VAL A 244 -7.74 -26.04 18.42
N THR A 245 -8.54 -25.69 17.40
CA THR A 245 -9.75 -24.88 17.58
C THR A 245 -10.72 -25.54 18.56
N ALA A 246 -10.96 -26.85 18.42
CA ALA A 246 -11.83 -27.61 19.31
C ALA A 246 -11.31 -27.62 20.75
N VAL A 247 -10.01 -27.87 20.94
CA VAL A 247 -9.38 -27.91 22.27
C VAL A 247 -9.43 -26.56 22.95
N VAL A 248 -9.07 -25.49 22.26
CA VAL A 248 -9.10 -24.13 22.81
C VAL A 248 -10.52 -23.71 23.16
N GLY A 249 -11.49 -24.05 22.31
CA GLY A 249 -12.91 -23.78 22.59
C GLY A 249 -13.41 -24.56 23.81
N ASP A 250 -13.04 -25.83 23.94
CA ASP A 250 -13.38 -26.65 25.10
C ASP A 250 -12.78 -26.09 26.40
N TRP A 251 -11.54 -25.58 26.36
CA TRP A 251 -10.95 -24.90 27.52
C TRP A 251 -11.68 -23.62 27.92
N LEU A 252 -12.13 -22.83 26.94
CA LEU A 252 -12.91 -21.63 27.22
C LEU A 252 -14.25 -21.94 27.90
N LEU A 253 -14.83 -23.12 27.63
CA LEU A 253 -16.10 -23.57 28.19
C LEU A 253 -15.95 -24.32 29.52
N ASN A 254 -14.99 -25.24 29.58
CA ASN A 254 -15.00 -26.29 30.61
C ASN A 254 -13.79 -26.29 31.55
N MET A 255 -12.74 -25.51 31.29
CA MET A 255 -11.59 -25.45 32.17
C MET A 255 -11.94 -24.76 33.50
N ARG A 256 -11.50 -25.31 34.62
CA ARG A 256 -11.85 -24.81 35.96
C ARG A 256 -11.44 -23.36 36.21
N ASP A 257 -10.23 -22.99 35.84
CA ASP A 257 -9.65 -21.64 36.03
C ASP A 257 -9.57 -20.87 34.70
N ARG A 258 -10.56 -20.99 33.82
CA ARG A 258 -10.58 -20.37 32.49
C ARG A 258 -10.51 -18.84 32.55
N TYR A 259 -11.07 -18.22 33.58
CA TYR A 259 -11.03 -16.77 33.75
C TYR A 259 -9.60 -16.20 33.82
N SER A 260 -8.67 -16.91 34.45
CA SER A 260 -7.26 -16.54 34.51
C SER A 260 -6.58 -16.58 33.14
N TYR A 261 -7.10 -17.38 32.19
CA TYR A 261 -6.49 -17.64 30.88
C TYR A 261 -7.25 -17.06 29.70
N PHE A 262 -8.39 -16.41 29.89
CA PHE A 262 -9.16 -15.81 28.79
C PHE A 262 -8.31 -14.93 27.87
N HIS A 263 -7.45 -14.09 28.40
CA HIS A 263 -6.58 -13.22 27.60
C HIS A 263 -5.58 -13.96 26.71
N LYS A 264 -5.31 -15.25 26.98
CA LYS A 264 -4.44 -16.12 26.18
C LYS A 264 -5.23 -17.01 25.23
N LEU A 265 -6.42 -17.47 25.63
CA LEU A 265 -7.25 -18.39 24.86
C LEU A 265 -8.09 -17.67 23.80
N ILE A 266 -8.61 -16.49 24.10
CA ILE A 266 -9.43 -15.70 23.18
C ILE A 266 -8.72 -15.45 21.85
N PRO A 267 -7.45 -14.98 21.78
CA PRO A 267 -6.78 -14.76 20.50
C PRO A 267 -6.66 -16.02 19.66
N LEU A 268 -6.42 -17.17 20.30
CA LEU A 268 -6.28 -18.43 19.58
C LEU A 268 -7.59 -18.87 18.92
N LEU A 269 -8.72 -18.79 19.65
CA LEU A 269 -10.01 -19.15 19.09
C LEU A 269 -10.45 -18.15 18.00
N LEU A 270 -10.30 -16.86 18.25
CA LEU A 270 -10.69 -15.82 17.30
C LEU A 270 -9.84 -15.83 16.03
N THR A 271 -8.58 -16.29 16.09
CA THR A 271 -7.75 -16.51 14.88
C THR A 271 -8.39 -17.55 13.96
N SER A 272 -9.00 -18.59 14.51
CA SER A 272 -9.69 -19.63 13.74
C SER A 272 -10.96 -19.15 13.03
N ILE A 273 -11.55 -18.03 13.43
CA ILE A 273 -12.71 -17.41 12.73
C ILE A 273 -12.34 -16.93 11.33
N SER A 274 -11.06 -16.65 11.10
CA SER A 274 -10.52 -16.23 9.79
C SER A 274 -9.83 -17.36 9.02
N ASP A 275 -10.04 -18.63 9.41
CA ASP A 275 -9.43 -19.78 8.71
C ASP A 275 -9.96 -19.92 7.28
N GLU A 276 -9.16 -20.45 6.37
CA GLU A 276 -9.51 -20.68 4.98
C GLU A 276 -10.68 -21.69 4.84
N ILE A 277 -10.72 -22.68 5.76
CA ILE A 277 -11.69 -23.77 5.72
C ILE A 277 -13.00 -23.36 6.43
N PRO A 278 -14.14 -23.37 5.72
CA PRO A 278 -15.43 -22.97 6.28
C PRO A 278 -15.84 -23.73 7.53
N GLU A 279 -15.55 -25.04 7.58
CA GLU A 279 -15.88 -25.87 8.75
C GLU A 279 -15.16 -25.43 10.02
N ILE A 280 -13.90 -24.97 9.90
CA ILE A 280 -13.12 -24.47 11.03
C ILE A 280 -13.69 -23.12 11.49
N ARG A 281 -14.01 -22.23 10.54
CA ARG A 281 -14.65 -20.95 10.87
C ARG A 281 -15.97 -21.12 11.60
N LEU A 282 -16.82 -22.03 11.11
CA LEU A 282 -18.12 -22.33 11.73
C LEU A 282 -17.96 -22.92 13.14
N LEU A 283 -17.02 -23.86 13.30
CA LEU A 283 -16.69 -24.43 14.61
C LEU A 283 -16.21 -23.36 15.59
N ALA A 284 -15.29 -22.51 15.17
CA ALA A 284 -14.77 -21.43 15.99
C ALA A 284 -15.87 -20.43 16.39
N ALA A 285 -16.71 -20.04 15.44
CA ALA A 285 -17.81 -19.12 15.67
C ALA A 285 -18.85 -19.70 16.65
N ASP A 286 -19.18 -20.98 16.50
CA ASP A 286 -20.12 -21.65 17.41
C ASP A 286 -19.55 -21.78 18.83
N LEU A 287 -18.32 -22.22 18.98
CA LEU A 287 -17.64 -22.30 20.28
C LEU A 287 -17.52 -20.94 20.94
N TRP A 288 -17.20 -19.90 20.17
CA TRP A 288 -17.13 -18.54 20.68
C TRP A 288 -18.48 -18.01 21.14
N ARG A 289 -19.52 -18.27 20.36
CA ARG A 289 -20.90 -17.93 20.75
C ARG A 289 -21.32 -18.65 22.04
N GLN A 290 -21.01 -19.95 22.17
CA GLN A 290 -21.27 -20.71 23.38
C GLN A 290 -20.52 -20.13 24.59
N ALA A 291 -19.24 -19.78 24.44
CA ALA A 291 -18.44 -19.16 25.50
C ALA A 291 -19.05 -17.81 25.95
N GLY A 292 -19.52 -16.99 25.01
CA GLY A 292 -20.22 -15.76 25.30
C GLY A 292 -21.51 -15.97 26.09
N LEU A 293 -22.37 -16.87 25.62
CA LEU A 293 -23.65 -17.20 26.31
C LEU A 293 -23.43 -17.80 27.70
N GLN A 294 -22.41 -18.63 27.86
CA GLN A 294 -22.04 -19.16 29.15
C GLN A 294 -21.58 -18.07 30.09
N TRP A 295 -20.74 -17.16 29.60
CA TRP A 295 -20.27 -16.02 30.40
C TRP A 295 -21.43 -15.10 30.79
N GLU A 296 -22.36 -14.79 29.91
CA GLU A 296 -23.59 -14.03 30.21
C GLU A 296 -24.38 -14.64 31.38
N LYS A 297 -24.58 -15.96 31.28
CA LYS A 297 -25.31 -16.69 32.34
C LYS A 297 -24.59 -16.69 33.68
N GLU A 298 -23.24 -16.77 33.66
CA GLU A 298 -22.44 -16.77 34.90
C GLU A 298 -22.32 -15.37 35.53
N ASN A 299 -22.51 -14.31 34.76
CA ASN A 299 -22.33 -12.90 35.14
C ASN A 299 -23.62 -12.09 34.92
N GLU A 300 -24.79 -12.70 35.06
CA GLU A 300 -26.07 -12.06 34.78
C GLU A 300 -26.26 -10.76 35.58
N ASP A 301 -25.85 -10.71 36.85
CA ASP A 301 -25.93 -9.53 37.68
C ASP A 301 -25.09 -8.35 37.16
N ASP A 302 -23.91 -8.62 36.58
CA ASP A 302 -23.01 -7.60 36.01
C ASP A 302 -23.51 -6.96 34.72
N ILE A 303 -24.35 -7.67 33.97
CA ILE A 303 -24.83 -7.26 32.64
C ILE A 303 -26.32 -6.89 32.62
N LYS A 304 -27.02 -7.06 33.71
CA LYS A 304 -28.45 -6.86 33.79
C LYS A 304 -28.90 -5.48 33.31
N ASP A 305 -28.20 -4.43 33.71
CA ASP A 305 -28.49 -3.05 33.29
C ASP A 305 -28.04 -2.76 31.84
N LYS A 306 -27.14 -3.55 31.31
CA LYS A 306 -26.64 -3.38 29.91
C LYS A 306 -27.52 -4.04 28.87
N MET A 307 -28.25 -5.07 29.21
CA MET A 307 -29.02 -5.86 28.23
C MET A 307 -30.09 -5.03 27.53
N ASP A 308 -30.73 -4.08 28.20
CA ASP A 308 -31.81 -3.26 27.64
C ASP A 308 -31.31 -2.25 26.60
N PHE A 309 -30.01 -1.85 26.64
CA PHE A 309 -29.42 -0.85 25.75
C PHE A 309 -28.64 -1.45 24.59
N LEU A 310 -28.36 -2.74 24.58
CA LEU A 310 -27.40 -3.38 23.66
C LEU A 310 -28.04 -4.30 22.63
N LEU A 311 -29.37 -4.33 22.54
CA LEU A 311 -30.08 -5.19 21.58
C LEU A 311 -29.96 -4.72 20.12
N SER A 312 -29.78 -3.42 19.89
CA SER A 312 -29.54 -2.88 18.55
C SER A 312 -28.08 -2.51 18.32
N PRO A 313 -27.51 -2.77 17.11
CA PRO A 313 -26.16 -2.35 16.80
C PRO A 313 -26.05 -0.81 16.82
N PRO A 314 -24.88 -0.26 17.11
CA PRO A 314 -24.63 1.19 16.95
C PRO A 314 -25.00 1.67 15.54
N PRO A 315 -25.48 2.92 15.37
CA PRO A 315 -25.95 3.43 14.08
C PRO A 315 -24.92 3.35 12.94
N HIS A 316 -23.64 3.30 13.29
CA HIS A 316 -22.52 3.28 12.34
C HIS A 316 -21.82 1.93 12.24
N TYR A 317 -22.45 0.86 12.77
CA TYR A 317 -21.86 -0.48 12.67
C TYR A 317 -21.69 -0.88 11.21
N PRO A 318 -20.57 -1.54 10.82
CA PRO A 318 -20.29 -1.85 9.43
C PRO A 318 -21.41 -2.66 8.79
N PRO A 319 -21.92 -2.25 7.61
CA PRO A 319 -22.99 -2.96 6.95
C PRO A 319 -22.55 -4.36 6.51
N GLY A 320 -23.45 -5.34 6.70
CA GLY A 320 -23.19 -6.73 6.27
C GLY A 320 -22.27 -7.53 7.21
N VAL A 321 -21.91 -6.98 8.36
CA VAL A 321 -21.14 -7.68 9.39
C VAL A 321 -22.07 -7.98 10.56
N ASP A 322 -22.13 -9.26 10.97
CA ASP A 322 -22.89 -9.69 12.13
C ASP A 322 -22.24 -9.19 13.41
N ARG A 323 -23.03 -8.50 14.23
CA ARG A 323 -22.55 -8.02 15.52
C ARG A 323 -22.38 -9.19 16.50
N PRO A 324 -21.21 -9.35 17.14
CA PRO A 324 -21.01 -10.39 18.16
C PRO A 324 -21.97 -10.24 19.35
N GLY A 325 -22.35 -11.37 19.94
CA GLY A 325 -23.20 -11.38 21.14
C GLY A 325 -22.62 -10.59 22.30
N LEU A 326 -23.46 -10.18 23.23
CA LEU A 326 -23.05 -9.34 24.35
C LEU A 326 -21.91 -9.98 25.17
N GLY A 327 -22.04 -11.25 25.57
CA GLY A 327 -21.00 -11.95 26.32
C GLY A 327 -19.68 -12.04 25.59
N CYS A 328 -19.70 -12.23 24.27
CA CYS A 328 -18.50 -12.23 23.44
C CYS A 328 -17.80 -10.87 23.46
N ARG A 329 -18.56 -9.79 23.35
CA ARG A 329 -18.03 -8.42 23.42
C ARG A 329 -17.45 -8.10 24.80
N GLU A 330 -18.18 -8.42 25.87
CA GLU A 330 -17.69 -8.23 27.23
C GLU A 330 -16.44 -9.03 27.56
N LEU A 331 -16.34 -10.28 27.06
CA LEU A 331 -15.11 -11.08 27.20
C LEU A 331 -13.89 -10.40 26.56
N VAL A 332 -14.05 -9.84 25.36
CA VAL A 332 -12.97 -9.10 24.69
C VAL A 332 -12.67 -7.80 25.43
N VAL A 333 -13.67 -7.00 25.77
CA VAL A 333 -13.50 -5.70 26.44
C VAL A 333 -12.77 -5.86 27.77
N ARG A 334 -13.16 -6.83 28.60
CA ARG A 334 -12.55 -7.08 29.93
C ARG A 334 -11.09 -7.56 29.83
N ASN A 335 -10.70 -8.12 28.70
CA ASN A 335 -9.33 -8.59 28.46
C ASN A 335 -8.52 -7.67 27.53
N LEU A 336 -9.10 -6.61 27.01
CA LEU A 336 -8.50 -5.78 25.95
C LEU A 336 -7.16 -5.18 26.35
N SER A 337 -6.99 -4.78 27.61
CA SER A 337 -5.74 -4.24 28.14
C SER A 337 -4.54 -5.21 28.08
N ARG A 338 -4.83 -6.52 28.06
CA ARG A 338 -3.82 -7.58 27.93
C ARG A 338 -3.69 -8.05 26.47
N LEU A 339 -4.76 -7.98 25.68
CA LEU A 339 -4.79 -8.40 24.29
C LEU A 339 -4.01 -7.43 23.38
N VAL A 340 -4.18 -6.13 23.58
CA VAL A 340 -3.53 -5.10 22.75
C VAL A 340 -1.99 -5.19 22.76
N PRO A 341 -1.31 -5.33 23.90
CA PRO A 341 0.15 -5.50 23.92
C PRO A 341 0.63 -6.79 23.24
N ALA A 342 -0.12 -7.89 23.36
CA ALA A 342 0.21 -9.15 22.72
C ALA A 342 0.13 -9.01 21.18
N ILE A 343 -0.92 -8.39 20.67
CA ILE A 343 -1.09 -8.10 19.23
C ILE A 343 0.02 -7.16 18.73
N ALA A 344 0.37 -6.14 19.52
CA ALA A 344 1.44 -5.22 19.19
C ALA A 344 2.79 -5.92 19.01
N HIS A 345 3.03 -6.95 19.77
CA HIS A 345 4.21 -7.81 19.64
C HIS A 345 4.13 -8.68 18.38
N ASP A 346 3.04 -9.42 18.19
CA ASP A 346 2.91 -10.45 17.16
C ASP A 346 2.74 -9.89 15.74
N VAL A 347 2.17 -8.69 15.60
CA VAL A 347 2.04 -8.01 14.30
C VAL A 347 3.41 -7.63 13.70
N THR A 348 4.45 -7.62 14.52
CA THR A 348 5.84 -7.35 14.13
C THR A 348 6.74 -8.57 14.20
N ASP A 349 6.15 -9.77 14.31
CA ASP A 349 6.87 -11.04 14.32
C ASP A 349 7.68 -11.22 13.02
N TRP A 350 8.79 -11.94 13.10
CA TRP A 350 9.63 -12.25 11.94
C TRP A 350 8.95 -13.20 10.94
N LEU A 351 7.97 -14.01 11.40
CA LEU A 351 7.20 -14.93 10.56
C LEU A 351 6.04 -14.22 9.88
N VAL A 352 6.02 -14.24 8.55
CA VAL A 352 4.94 -13.67 7.74
C VAL A 352 3.56 -14.23 8.11
N PRO A 353 3.36 -15.55 8.24
CA PRO A 353 2.05 -16.09 8.61
C PRO A 353 1.52 -15.56 9.94
N THR A 354 2.40 -15.38 10.93
CA THR A 354 2.03 -14.79 12.23
C THR A 354 1.53 -13.36 12.03
N ARG A 355 2.26 -12.52 11.31
CA ARG A 355 1.86 -11.14 11.05
C ARG A 355 0.52 -11.04 10.32
N VAL A 356 0.30 -11.87 9.29
CA VAL A 356 -0.96 -11.89 8.52
C VAL A 356 -2.13 -12.28 9.43
N ARG A 357 -2.00 -13.34 10.20
CA ARG A 357 -3.09 -13.78 11.11
C ARG A 357 -3.36 -12.79 12.22
N THR A 358 -2.32 -12.22 12.80
CA THR A 358 -2.47 -11.21 13.86
C THR A 358 -3.14 -9.94 13.33
N SER A 359 -2.80 -9.51 12.11
CA SER A 359 -3.46 -8.37 11.48
C SER A 359 -4.94 -8.64 11.17
N GLN A 360 -5.31 -9.86 10.78
CA GLN A 360 -6.72 -10.28 10.64
C GLN A 360 -7.44 -10.27 11.99
N LEU A 361 -6.80 -10.81 13.02
CA LEU A 361 -7.35 -10.86 14.38
C LEU A 361 -7.65 -9.45 14.93
N LEU A 362 -6.83 -8.46 14.58
CA LEU A 362 -7.04 -7.08 15.02
C LEU A 362 -8.42 -6.56 14.63
N SER A 363 -8.84 -6.75 13.38
CA SER A 363 -10.19 -6.36 12.94
C SER A 363 -11.30 -7.09 13.70
N VAL A 364 -11.13 -8.38 13.96
CA VAL A 364 -12.09 -9.17 14.75
C VAL A 364 -12.23 -8.59 16.16
N LEU A 365 -11.12 -8.27 16.80
CA LEU A 365 -11.15 -7.70 18.16
C LEU A 365 -11.79 -6.32 18.21
N LEU A 366 -11.55 -5.47 17.22
CA LEU A 366 -12.15 -4.13 17.15
C LEU A 366 -13.67 -4.20 16.96
N LEU A 367 -14.17 -5.18 16.18
CA LEU A 367 -15.61 -5.43 16.04
C LEU A 367 -16.28 -5.85 17.36
N HIS A 368 -15.52 -6.45 18.26
CA HIS A 368 -16.01 -6.78 19.62
C HIS A 368 -15.86 -5.62 20.61
N ALA A 369 -14.74 -4.90 20.51
CA ALA A 369 -14.42 -3.83 21.46
C ALA A 369 -15.26 -2.57 21.24
N GLU A 370 -15.70 -2.32 19.99
CA GLU A 370 -16.50 -1.15 19.60
C GLU A 370 -15.91 0.17 20.18
N ASP A 371 -16.71 0.96 20.88
CA ASP A 371 -16.32 2.25 21.48
C ASP A 371 -15.24 2.13 22.57
N HIS A 372 -15.14 0.96 23.23
CA HIS A 372 -14.06 0.68 24.20
C HIS A 372 -12.66 0.72 23.57
N THR A 373 -12.56 0.63 22.27
CA THR A 373 -11.31 0.86 21.51
C THR A 373 -10.69 2.22 21.85
N THR A 374 -11.50 3.21 22.18
CA THR A 374 -11.07 4.57 22.54
C THR A 374 -10.03 4.58 23.65
N GLN A 375 -10.18 3.71 24.66
CA GLN A 375 -9.27 3.63 25.81
C GLN A 375 -7.88 3.08 25.45
N HIS A 376 -7.77 2.37 24.34
CA HIS A 376 -6.55 1.73 23.86
C HIS A 376 -6.04 2.32 22.54
N LEU A 377 -6.55 3.49 22.14
CA LEU A 377 -6.29 4.06 20.83
C LEU A 377 -4.80 4.33 20.56
N GLN A 378 -4.09 4.92 21.53
CA GLN A 378 -2.68 5.30 21.35
C GLN A 378 -1.78 4.08 21.04
N PRO A 379 -1.79 2.99 21.82
CA PRO A 379 -1.02 1.79 21.45
C PRO A 379 -1.49 1.14 20.15
N LEU A 380 -2.78 1.16 19.82
CA LEU A 380 -3.29 0.62 18.56
C LEU A 380 -2.80 1.42 17.36
N LEU A 381 -2.80 2.75 17.42
CA LEU A 381 -2.25 3.58 16.35
C LEU A 381 -0.75 3.33 16.16
N ALA A 382 0.03 3.16 17.24
CA ALA A 382 1.44 2.83 17.14
C ALA A 382 1.68 1.48 16.43
N VAL A 383 0.83 0.49 16.69
CA VAL A 383 0.83 -0.80 15.98
C VAL A 383 0.55 -0.61 14.49
N LEU A 384 -0.50 0.14 14.15
CA LEU A 384 -0.91 0.38 12.77
C LEU A 384 0.16 1.12 11.97
N TYR A 385 0.77 2.17 12.52
CA TYR A 385 1.85 2.90 11.84
C TYR A 385 3.04 1.99 11.51
N ARG A 386 3.39 1.08 12.41
CA ARG A 386 4.45 0.12 12.19
C ARG A 386 4.06 -0.96 11.18
N ALA A 387 2.86 -1.52 11.31
CA ALA A 387 2.38 -2.59 10.43
C ALA A 387 2.10 -2.11 9.00
N CYS A 388 1.71 -0.86 8.81
CA CYS A 388 1.50 -0.29 7.47
C CYS A 388 2.82 -0.01 6.71
N SER A 389 3.98 -0.20 7.34
CA SER A 389 5.29 -0.22 6.67
C SER A 389 5.77 -1.63 6.27
N ASP A 390 4.96 -2.66 6.49
CA ASP A 390 5.30 -4.04 6.16
C ASP A 390 5.44 -4.24 4.64
N THR A 391 6.32 -5.13 4.25
CA THR A 391 6.50 -5.55 2.85
C THR A 391 5.39 -6.47 2.37
N GLU A 392 4.67 -7.12 3.30
CA GLU A 392 3.57 -8.03 3.01
C GLU A 392 2.26 -7.24 2.85
N ARG A 393 1.69 -7.27 1.65
CA ARG A 393 0.47 -6.52 1.33
C ARG A 393 -0.74 -6.92 2.16
N ASP A 394 -0.86 -8.19 2.49
CA ASP A 394 -1.99 -8.68 3.28
C ASP A 394 -1.98 -8.11 4.69
N VAL A 395 -0.80 -7.95 5.30
CA VAL A 395 -0.65 -7.28 6.60
C VAL A 395 -1.12 -5.83 6.51
N VAL A 396 -0.65 -5.10 5.51
CA VAL A 396 -1.03 -3.69 5.29
C VAL A 396 -2.55 -3.57 5.07
N ASN A 397 -3.13 -4.38 4.19
CA ASN A 397 -4.56 -4.34 3.89
C ASN A 397 -5.43 -4.66 5.12
N ASN A 398 -5.05 -5.67 5.89
CA ASN A 398 -5.74 -6.02 7.13
C ASN A 398 -5.66 -4.90 8.17
N CYS A 399 -4.49 -4.27 8.30
CA CYS A 399 -4.30 -3.14 9.20
C CYS A 399 -5.10 -1.90 8.77
N LEU A 400 -5.21 -1.64 7.47
CA LEU A 400 -6.07 -0.56 6.97
C LEU A 400 -7.54 -0.84 7.19
N ALA A 401 -7.99 -2.10 7.06
CA ALA A 401 -9.34 -2.50 7.43
C ALA A 401 -9.61 -2.27 8.93
N ALA A 402 -8.65 -2.62 9.78
CA ALA A 402 -8.73 -2.34 11.22
C ALA A 402 -8.73 -0.83 11.52
N ALA A 403 -7.92 -0.04 10.83
CA ALA A 403 -7.92 1.41 10.94
C ALA A 403 -9.28 2.02 10.58
N LYS A 404 -9.93 1.50 9.55
CA LYS A 404 -11.28 1.90 9.17
C LYS A 404 -12.31 1.64 10.29
N LEU A 405 -12.18 0.51 10.99
CA LEU A 405 -13.02 0.22 12.17
C LEU A 405 -12.77 1.20 13.32
N ILE A 406 -11.54 1.65 13.52
CA ILE A 406 -11.25 2.72 14.48
C ILE A 406 -12.05 3.98 14.14
N GLY A 407 -12.07 4.38 12.88
CA GLY A 407 -12.85 5.53 12.43
C GLY A 407 -14.37 5.36 12.64
N THR A 408 -14.84 4.11 12.59
CA THR A 408 -16.25 3.79 12.85
C THR A 408 -16.62 3.90 14.33
N PHE A 409 -15.76 3.44 15.24
CA PHE A 409 -16.10 3.28 16.66
C PHE A 409 -15.54 4.38 17.56
N VAL A 410 -14.46 5.03 17.18
CA VAL A 410 -13.81 6.07 18.00
C VAL A 410 -14.28 7.45 17.57
N PRO A 411 -14.67 8.33 18.52
CA PRO A 411 -15.07 9.70 18.20
C PRO A 411 -13.96 10.51 17.52
N PRO A 412 -14.26 11.30 16.47
CA PRO A 412 -13.26 12.07 15.73
C PRO A 412 -12.36 12.97 16.59
N PRO A 413 -12.85 13.71 17.61
CA PRO A 413 -11.98 14.55 18.45
C PRO A 413 -10.84 13.78 19.10
N VAL A 414 -11.05 12.51 19.43
CA VAL A 414 -10.04 11.69 20.12
C VAL A 414 -8.96 11.21 19.16
N PHE A 415 -9.34 10.63 18.03
CA PHE A 415 -8.34 10.14 17.09
C PHE A 415 -7.65 11.28 16.36
N LEU A 416 -8.34 12.37 16.00
CA LEU A 416 -7.74 13.51 15.31
C LEU A 416 -6.66 14.17 16.16
N LYS A 417 -6.88 14.33 17.46
CA LYS A 417 -5.88 14.89 18.36
C LYS A 417 -4.54 14.15 18.30
N LEU A 418 -4.59 12.82 18.29
CA LEU A 418 -3.39 11.98 18.26
C LEU A 418 -2.79 11.86 16.86
N MET A 419 -3.63 11.72 15.85
CA MET A 419 -3.18 11.43 14.49
C MET A 419 -2.65 12.66 13.76
N LEU A 420 -3.29 13.82 13.89
CA LEU A 420 -2.85 15.04 13.23
C LEU A 420 -1.49 15.51 13.77
N GLU A 421 -1.26 15.37 15.08
CA GLU A 421 0.06 15.64 15.68
C GLU A 421 1.13 14.70 15.08
N HIS A 422 0.79 13.43 14.90
CA HIS A 422 1.72 12.45 14.34
C HIS A 422 1.97 12.62 12.84
N VAL A 423 0.99 13.13 12.09
CA VAL A 423 1.15 13.49 10.68
C VAL A 423 2.11 14.68 10.52
N MET A 424 2.03 15.67 11.42
CA MET A 424 2.93 16.81 11.42
C MET A 424 4.38 16.45 11.77
N THR A 425 4.56 15.46 12.65
CA THR A 425 5.89 15.04 13.13
C THR A 425 6.00 13.50 13.09
N PRO A 426 6.24 12.89 11.91
CA PRO A 426 6.35 11.44 11.79
C PRO A 426 7.53 10.88 12.59
N ASN A 427 7.28 9.88 13.42
CA ASN A 427 8.31 9.24 14.25
C ASN A 427 9.31 8.39 13.44
N SER A 428 8.99 8.04 12.21
CA SER A 428 9.84 7.22 11.34
C SER A 428 10.19 7.94 10.04
N PRO A 429 11.41 8.44 9.90
CA PRO A 429 11.85 9.09 8.66
C PRO A 429 11.92 8.14 7.46
N SER A 430 12.02 6.83 7.71
CA SER A 430 12.08 5.81 6.64
C SER A 430 10.74 5.55 5.97
N TYR A 431 9.63 5.77 6.67
CA TYR A 431 8.27 5.51 6.18
C TYR A 431 7.32 6.68 6.53
N PRO A 432 7.59 7.88 6.02
CA PRO A 432 6.85 9.09 6.41
C PRO A 432 5.38 9.08 5.96
N TRP A 433 5.02 8.22 5.01
CA TRP A 433 3.67 8.12 4.46
C TRP A 433 2.70 7.30 5.33
N THR A 434 3.19 6.47 6.27
CA THR A 434 2.31 5.59 7.05
C THR A 434 1.29 6.35 7.92
N PRO A 435 1.60 7.50 8.54
CA PRO A 435 0.60 8.27 9.26
C PRO A 435 -0.56 8.75 8.38
N LEU A 436 -0.26 9.20 7.16
CA LEU A 436 -1.28 9.61 6.19
C LEU A 436 -2.12 8.43 5.71
N MET A 437 -1.48 7.29 5.46
CA MET A 437 -2.15 6.06 5.06
C MET A 437 -3.16 5.60 6.11
N VAL A 438 -2.76 5.58 7.37
CA VAL A 438 -3.64 5.22 8.48
C VAL A 438 -4.73 6.28 8.69
N LEU A 439 -4.40 7.57 8.57
CA LEU A 439 -5.37 8.66 8.67
C LEU A 439 -6.46 8.52 7.58
N ALA A 440 -6.08 8.29 6.34
CA ALA A 440 -7.04 8.10 5.25
C ALA A 440 -7.98 6.91 5.53
N ALA A 441 -7.45 5.79 6.04
CA ALA A 441 -8.25 4.63 6.40
C ALA A 441 -9.21 4.93 7.56
N VAL A 442 -8.76 5.62 8.61
CA VAL A 442 -9.59 6.02 9.76
C VAL A 442 -10.69 6.98 9.32
N LEU A 443 -10.37 8.00 8.54
CA LEU A 443 -11.36 8.93 7.98
C LEU A 443 -12.40 8.20 7.13
N GLY A 444 -11.96 7.20 6.35
CA GLY A 444 -12.85 6.37 5.53
C GLY A 444 -13.83 5.50 6.32
N GLY A 445 -13.58 5.29 7.62
CA GLY A 445 -14.51 4.63 8.54
C GLY A 445 -15.46 5.59 9.26
N GLY A 446 -15.15 6.88 9.27
CA GLY A 446 -15.94 7.90 9.94
C GLY A 446 -17.25 8.21 9.20
N SER A 447 -18.27 8.59 9.93
CA SER A 447 -19.53 9.04 9.36
C SER A 447 -19.52 10.54 9.09
N LYS A 448 -20.16 10.95 8.00
CA LYS A 448 -20.28 12.36 7.57
C LYS A 448 -20.68 13.30 8.73
N PRO A 449 -21.77 13.06 9.50
CA PRO A 449 -22.18 13.96 10.56
C PRO A 449 -21.14 14.17 11.67
N LEU A 450 -20.33 13.16 11.93
CA LEU A 450 -19.29 13.21 12.97
C LEU A 450 -18.00 13.88 12.48
N LEU A 451 -17.68 13.78 11.19
CA LEU A 451 -16.47 14.36 10.60
C LEU A 451 -16.64 15.84 10.27
N ASN A 452 -17.84 16.26 9.84
CA ASN A 452 -18.11 17.63 9.38
C ASN A 452 -17.63 18.74 10.33
N PRO A 453 -17.83 18.65 11.67
CA PRO A 453 -17.33 19.69 12.59
C PRO A 453 -15.81 19.84 12.62
N HIS A 454 -15.08 18.84 12.13
CA HIS A 454 -13.61 18.76 12.20
C HIS A 454 -12.92 18.94 10.84
N LEU A 455 -13.67 19.15 9.75
CA LEU A 455 -13.13 19.30 8.40
C LEU A 455 -12.07 20.39 8.32
N GLN A 456 -12.35 21.56 8.94
CA GLN A 456 -11.42 22.67 8.93
C GLN A 456 -10.08 22.29 9.58
N GLN A 457 -10.11 21.63 10.74
CA GLN A 457 -8.90 21.20 11.45
C GLN A 457 -8.08 20.21 10.61
N ILE A 458 -8.75 19.27 9.94
CA ILE A 458 -8.08 18.29 9.08
C ILE A 458 -7.44 18.99 7.89
N ALA A 459 -8.19 19.85 7.20
CA ALA A 459 -7.70 20.56 6.02
C ALA A 459 -6.55 21.50 6.34
N ASP A 460 -6.64 22.23 7.46
CA ASP A 460 -5.59 23.12 7.92
C ASP A 460 -4.29 22.37 8.25
N THR A 461 -4.40 21.13 8.73
CA THR A 461 -3.22 20.28 8.95
C THR A 461 -2.62 19.78 7.62
N LEU A 462 -3.46 19.30 6.69
CA LEU A 462 -2.98 18.77 5.41
C LEU A 462 -2.29 19.83 4.54
N VAL A 463 -2.69 21.09 4.65
CA VAL A 463 -2.13 22.18 3.86
C VAL A 463 -0.79 22.69 4.41
N GLN A 464 -0.45 22.38 5.65
CA GLN A 464 0.81 22.83 6.25
C GLN A 464 2.02 22.39 5.40
N PRO A 465 3.04 23.24 5.24
CA PRO A 465 4.23 22.92 4.44
C PRO A 465 4.95 21.65 4.91
N GLU A 466 4.96 21.40 6.22
CA GLU A 466 5.55 20.23 6.85
C GLU A 466 4.85 18.93 6.42
N VAL A 467 3.58 19.00 6.04
CA VAL A 467 2.80 17.86 5.54
C VAL A 467 2.77 17.83 4.03
N SER A 468 2.47 18.96 3.38
CA SER A 468 2.22 19.00 1.94
C SER A 468 3.47 19.12 1.07
N GLN A 469 4.60 19.60 1.62
CA GLN A 469 5.79 19.98 0.84
C GLN A 469 7.09 19.30 1.28
N GLU A 470 7.15 18.73 2.49
CA GLU A 470 8.37 18.16 3.06
C GLU A 470 8.85 16.91 2.29
N TYR A 471 7.94 16.07 1.86
CA TYR A 471 8.24 14.81 1.20
C TYR A 471 7.73 14.78 -0.25
N GLN A 472 8.63 14.45 -1.19
CA GLN A 472 8.33 14.39 -2.63
C GLN A 472 8.25 12.94 -3.16
N GLN A 473 8.31 11.96 -2.27
CA GLN A 473 8.19 10.54 -2.64
C GLN A 473 6.79 10.25 -3.16
N VAL A 474 6.69 9.49 -4.26
CA VAL A 474 5.41 9.11 -4.87
C VAL A 474 4.46 8.47 -3.86
N MET A 475 4.96 7.53 -3.06
CA MET A 475 4.18 6.88 -2.01
C MET A 475 3.59 7.86 -1.00
N TYR A 476 4.36 8.88 -0.61
CA TYR A 476 3.87 9.90 0.31
C TYR A 476 2.75 10.76 -0.30
N LEU A 477 2.98 11.24 -1.51
CA LEU A 477 2.02 12.05 -2.24
C LEU A 477 0.74 11.27 -2.58
N GLU A 478 0.84 9.97 -2.86
CA GLU A 478 -0.32 9.10 -3.03
C GLU A 478 -1.17 9.02 -1.76
N GLN A 479 -0.54 8.92 -0.58
CA GLN A 479 -1.29 8.86 0.68
C GLN A 479 -1.87 10.21 1.07
N LEU A 480 -1.18 11.30 0.74
CA LEU A 480 -1.72 12.65 0.90
C LEU A 480 -2.97 12.85 0.00
N LEU A 481 -2.90 12.40 -1.25
CA LEU A 481 -4.04 12.40 -2.17
C LEU A 481 -5.19 11.54 -1.64
N ALA A 482 -4.88 10.35 -1.12
CA ALA A 482 -5.87 9.47 -0.53
C ALA A 482 -6.64 10.12 0.63
N CYS A 483 -5.97 10.93 1.46
CA CYS A 483 -6.65 11.70 2.51
C CYS A 483 -7.65 12.70 1.92
N VAL A 484 -7.27 13.41 0.86
CA VAL A 484 -8.18 14.36 0.17
C VAL A 484 -9.36 13.61 -0.45
N ASP A 485 -9.10 12.52 -1.17
CA ASP A 485 -10.14 11.74 -1.84
C ASP A 485 -11.15 11.17 -0.85
N VAL A 486 -10.69 10.65 0.27
CA VAL A 486 -11.56 10.14 1.33
C VAL A 486 -12.46 11.24 1.88
N LEU A 487 -11.96 12.45 2.10
CA LEU A 487 -12.78 13.58 2.53
C LEU A 487 -13.85 13.93 1.48
N LEU A 488 -13.47 13.96 0.20
CA LEU A 488 -14.40 14.25 -0.90
C LEU A 488 -15.52 13.20 -1.01
N TYR A 489 -15.19 11.91 -0.80
CA TYR A 489 -16.18 10.83 -0.82
C TYR A 489 -17.07 10.79 0.42
N GLN A 490 -16.50 11.05 1.62
CA GLN A 490 -17.25 10.96 2.87
C GLN A 490 -18.10 12.18 3.15
N CYS A 491 -17.58 13.37 2.86
CA CYS A 491 -18.23 14.63 3.24
C CYS A 491 -18.90 15.36 2.07
N GLU A 492 -18.61 14.96 0.83
CA GLU A 492 -19.23 15.48 -0.39
C GLU A 492 -19.32 17.02 -0.42
N ALA A 493 -20.54 17.59 -0.54
CA ALA A 493 -20.76 19.03 -0.64
C ALA A 493 -20.23 19.84 0.55
N ASP A 494 -20.10 19.25 1.73
CA ASP A 494 -19.58 19.94 2.92
C ASP A 494 -18.08 20.26 2.78
N CYS A 495 -17.37 19.60 1.85
CA CYS A 495 -15.99 19.96 1.45
C CYS A 495 -15.90 21.36 0.83
N GLY A 496 -17.01 21.96 0.46
CA GLY A 496 -17.07 23.36 0.02
C GLY A 496 -16.52 24.35 1.05
N LEU A 497 -16.64 24.03 2.34
CA LEU A 497 -16.11 24.88 3.43
C LEU A 497 -14.57 24.89 3.47
N ILE A 498 -13.94 23.83 3.00
CA ILE A 498 -12.48 23.63 3.01
C ILE A 498 -11.90 23.54 1.60
N SER A 499 -12.65 23.98 0.59
CA SER A 499 -12.28 23.81 -0.82
C SER A 499 -10.98 24.52 -1.18
N LEU A 500 -10.66 25.65 -0.56
CA LEU A 500 -9.39 26.34 -0.75
C LEU A 500 -8.22 25.47 -0.30
N GLN A 501 -8.25 24.95 0.92
CA GLN A 501 -7.19 24.12 1.49
C GLN A 501 -7.01 22.84 0.66
N LEU A 502 -8.10 22.17 0.29
CA LEU A 502 -8.04 20.98 -0.56
C LEU A 502 -7.43 21.29 -1.93
N LEU A 503 -7.83 22.41 -2.54
CA LEU A 503 -7.26 22.85 -3.81
C LEU A 503 -5.76 23.14 -3.69
N GLN A 504 -5.33 23.80 -2.61
CA GLN A 504 -3.90 24.04 -2.34
C GLN A 504 -3.11 22.73 -2.21
N VAL A 505 -3.65 21.74 -1.50
CA VAL A 505 -3.01 20.40 -1.38
C VAL A 505 -2.94 19.71 -2.75
N LEU A 506 -4.03 19.70 -3.52
CA LEU A 506 -4.07 19.08 -4.83
C LEU A 506 -3.12 19.72 -5.84
N VAL A 507 -3.04 21.05 -5.86
CA VAL A 507 -2.07 21.79 -6.66
C VAL A 507 -0.64 21.45 -6.22
N THR A 508 -0.40 21.33 -4.91
CA THR A 508 0.91 20.97 -4.38
C THR A 508 1.32 19.56 -4.80
N ILE A 509 0.41 18.58 -4.71
CA ILE A 509 0.68 17.21 -5.17
C ILE A 509 1.04 17.21 -6.66
N GLN A 510 0.28 17.89 -7.51
CA GLN A 510 0.56 17.97 -8.94
C GLN A 510 1.90 18.66 -9.22
N SER A 511 2.27 19.68 -8.44
CA SER A 511 3.51 20.43 -8.62
C SER A 511 4.75 19.65 -8.21
N LEU A 512 4.65 18.81 -7.18
CA LEU A 512 5.77 18.04 -6.64
C LEU A 512 5.90 16.63 -7.24
N SER A 513 4.83 16.11 -7.85
CA SER A 513 4.84 14.78 -8.43
C SER A 513 5.65 14.73 -9.72
N ASN A 514 6.61 13.81 -9.78
CA ASN A 514 7.30 13.42 -11.00
C ASN A 514 6.58 12.28 -11.74
N ASP A 515 5.53 11.70 -11.16
CA ASP A 515 4.72 10.66 -11.77
C ASP A 515 3.52 11.27 -12.50
N PRO A 516 3.43 11.12 -13.83
CA PRO A 516 2.32 11.62 -14.62
C PRO A 516 0.97 11.02 -14.22
N GLN A 517 0.95 9.76 -13.76
CA GLN A 517 -0.29 9.09 -13.33
C GLN A 517 -0.83 9.69 -12.05
N LEU A 518 0.04 9.94 -11.08
CA LEU A 518 -0.36 10.59 -9.82
C LEU A 518 -0.84 12.03 -10.07
N SER A 519 -0.12 12.78 -10.93
CA SER A 519 -0.55 14.12 -11.32
C SER A 519 -1.92 14.14 -11.99
N ALA A 520 -2.20 13.16 -12.85
CA ALA A 520 -3.51 12.99 -13.49
C ALA A 520 -4.62 12.67 -12.48
N LYS A 521 -4.36 11.77 -11.52
CA LYS A 521 -5.30 11.45 -10.43
C LYS A 521 -5.61 12.69 -9.57
N ALA A 522 -4.57 13.47 -9.23
CA ALA A 522 -4.77 14.71 -8.47
C ALA A 522 -5.62 15.74 -9.26
N LEU A 523 -5.47 15.80 -10.58
CA LEU A 523 -6.34 16.61 -11.43
C LEU A 523 -7.79 16.08 -11.44
N GLU A 524 -8.00 14.76 -11.49
CA GLU A 524 -9.32 14.17 -11.35
C GLU A 524 -9.98 14.55 -10.01
N SER A 525 -9.20 14.59 -8.93
CA SER A 525 -9.67 15.04 -7.62
C SER A 525 -10.01 16.53 -7.59
N VAL A 526 -9.33 17.39 -8.37
CA VAL A 526 -9.74 18.80 -8.58
C VAL A 526 -11.13 18.86 -9.27
N HIS A 527 -11.33 18.02 -10.31
CA HIS A 527 -12.64 17.94 -10.97
C HIS A 527 -13.72 17.39 -10.04
N LEU A 528 -13.39 16.44 -9.17
CA LEU A 528 -14.32 15.94 -8.16
C LEU A 528 -14.65 17.03 -7.14
N LEU A 529 -13.65 17.77 -6.66
CA LEU A 529 -13.83 18.89 -5.72
C LEU A 529 -14.75 19.98 -6.29
N SER A 530 -14.64 20.30 -7.58
CA SER A 530 -15.54 21.24 -8.24
C SER A 530 -16.95 20.64 -8.35
N LYS A 531 -17.06 19.39 -8.78
CA LYS A 531 -18.34 18.70 -9.01
C LYS A 531 -19.18 18.56 -7.74
N VAL A 532 -18.58 18.22 -6.60
CA VAL A 532 -19.31 18.10 -5.31
C VAL A 532 -19.89 19.43 -4.84
N GLN A 533 -19.37 20.56 -5.34
CA GLN A 533 -19.90 21.90 -5.08
C GLN A 533 -20.85 22.38 -6.17
N GLY A 534 -21.12 21.58 -7.22
CA GLY A 534 -21.92 21.97 -8.35
C GLY A 534 -21.27 23.00 -9.29
N LEU A 535 -19.92 23.07 -9.26
CA LEU A 535 -19.11 23.97 -10.06
C LEU A 535 -18.38 23.19 -11.16
N ASP A 536 -17.85 23.90 -12.16
CA ASP A 536 -16.78 23.38 -13.00
C ASP A 536 -15.41 23.77 -12.42
N SER A 537 -14.34 23.20 -12.95
CA SER A 537 -12.98 23.43 -12.45
C SER A 537 -12.53 24.88 -12.63
N ILE A 538 -12.97 25.56 -13.69
CA ILE A 538 -12.63 26.95 -13.95
C ILE A 538 -13.28 27.85 -12.90
N GLU A 539 -14.56 27.59 -12.60
CA GLU A 539 -15.27 28.34 -11.56
C GLU A 539 -14.70 28.10 -10.17
N LEU A 540 -14.22 26.88 -9.88
CA LEU A 540 -13.49 26.61 -8.64
C LEU A 540 -12.22 27.46 -8.53
N TYR A 541 -11.43 27.54 -9.61
CA TYR A 541 -10.28 28.42 -9.64
C TYR A 541 -10.67 29.89 -9.52
N ARG A 542 -11.75 30.34 -10.18
CA ARG A 542 -12.24 31.74 -10.09
C ARG A 542 -12.60 32.11 -8.66
N GLN A 543 -13.28 31.21 -7.95
CA GLN A 543 -13.67 31.42 -6.55
C GLN A 543 -12.44 31.61 -5.63
N HIS A 544 -11.33 30.92 -5.90
CA HIS A 544 -10.18 30.89 -5.01
C HIS A 544 -8.93 31.59 -5.54
N MET A 545 -8.94 32.11 -6.78
CA MET A 545 -7.74 32.66 -7.43
C MET A 545 -7.08 33.78 -6.61
N GLY A 546 -7.86 34.72 -6.08
CA GLY A 546 -7.33 35.80 -5.27
C GLY A 546 -6.56 35.30 -4.05
N GLN A 547 -7.15 34.34 -3.33
CA GLN A 547 -6.55 33.74 -2.13
C GLN A 547 -5.32 32.89 -2.47
N LEU A 548 -5.32 32.18 -3.61
CA LEU A 548 -4.18 31.41 -4.09
C LEU A 548 -3.01 32.34 -4.47
N LEU A 549 -3.27 33.43 -5.15
CA LEU A 549 -2.24 34.42 -5.49
C LEU A 549 -1.68 35.12 -4.25
N ASP A 550 -2.52 35.48 -3.27
CA ASP A 550 -2.07 36.02 -1.98
C ASP A 550 -1.21 35.03 -1.21
N TRP A 551 -1.62 33.74 -1.17
CA TRP A 551 -0.84 32.66 -0.56
C TRP A 551 0.56 32.52 -1.18
N LEU A 552 0.64 32.56 -2.51
CA LEU A 552 1.91 32.48 -3.23
C LEU A 552 2.73 33.76 -3.04
N SER A 553 2.10 34.91 -3.07
CA SER A 553 2.78 36.22 -2.95
C SER A 553 3.45 36.45 -1.60
N ALA A 554 2.90 35.82 -0.54
CA ALA A 554 3.45 35.94 0.82
C ALA A 554 4.93 35.50 0.93
N SER A 555 5.38 34.59 0.10
CA SER A 555 6.75 34.05 0.12
C SER A 555 7.57 34.36 -1.14
N VAL A 556 7.05 35.09 -2.10
CA VAL A 556 7.66 35.30 -3.43
C VAL A 556 9.12 35.78 -3.37
N ASN A 557 9.47 36.57 -2.39
CA ASN A 557 10.83 37.10 -2.24
C ASN A 557 11.89 36.04 -1.89
N THR A 558 11.46 34.91 -1.36
CA THR A 558 12.34 33.79 -0.96
C THR A 558 12.40 32.69 -1.99
N TRP A 559 11.65 32.77 -3.11
CA TRP A 559 11.61 31.72 -4.10
C TRP A 559 12.96 31.53 -4.82
N SER A 560 13.28 30.27 -5.09
CA SER A 560 14.41 29.83 -5.90
C SER A 560 13.94 28.79 -6.93
N SER A 561 14.87 28.25 -7.72
CA SER A 561 14.61 27.14 -8.64
C SER A 561 14.02 25.90 -7.95
N TYR A 562 14.30 25.72 -6.66
CA TYR A 562 13.83 24.55 -5.87
C TYR A 562 12.53 24.81 -5.12
N SER A 563 12.02 26.02 -5.14
CA SER A 563 10.79 26.38 -4.41
C SER A 563 9.55 25.72 -5.03
N PRO A 564 8.74 24.99 -4.25
CA PRO A 564 7.49 24.38 -4.75
C PRO A 564 6.51 25.41 -5.29
N GLN A 565 6.50 26.62 -4.75
CA GLN A 565 5.58 27.71 -5.11
C GLN A 565 5.67 28.09 -6.59
N ARG A 566 6.84 28.02 -7.18
CA ARG A 566 7.03 28.22 -8.62
C ARG A 566 6.24 27.19 -9.45
N LEU A 567 6.27 25.92 -9.04
CA LEU A 567 5.55 24.84 -9.71
C LEU A 567 4.05 24.94 -9.44
N GLN A 568 3.66 25.35 -8.22
CA GLN A 568 2.26 25.60 -7.86
C GLN A 568 1.68 26.72 -8.72
N LEU A 569 2.40 27.84 -8.90
CA LEU A 569 2.00 28.94 -9.79
C LEU A 569 1.80 28.42 -11.23
N HIS A 570 2.72 27.59 -11.72
CA HIS A 570 2.61 26.98 -13.05
C HIS A 570 1.30 26.18 -13.19
N ILE A 571 1.02 25.29 -12.25
CA ILE A 571 -0.21 24.46 -12.28
C ILE A 571 -1.46 25.33 -12.23
N ILE A 572 -1.52 26.30 -11.32
CA ILE A 572 -2.67 27.18 -11.17
C ILE A 572 -2.95 27.93 -12.47
N LEU A 573 -1.95 28.56 -13.07
CA LEU A 573 -2.15 29.36 -14.28
C LEU A 573 -2.45 28.50 -15.51
N MET A 574 -1.89 27.28 -15.59
CA MET A 574 -2.15 26.40 -16.74
C MET A 574 -3.52 25.71 -16.68
N GLN A 575 -4.10 25.54 -15.49
CA GLN A 575 -5.37 24.84 -15.31
C GLN A 575 -6.59 25.77 -15.15
N SER A 576 -6.35 27.04 -14.90
CA SER A 576 -7.43 28.00 -14.60
C SER A 576 -8.03 28.69 -15.85
N GLY A 577 -7.55 28.38 -17.05
CA GLY A 577 -8.08 28.91 -18.31
C GLY A 577 -8.12 30.44 -18.37
N PRO A 578 -9.31 31.08 -18.49
CA PRO A 578 -9.43 32.51 -18.62
C PRO A 578 -9.30 33.30 -17.31
N VAL A 579 -9.32 32.63 -16.16
CA VAL A 579 -9.37 33.27 -14.82
C VAL A 579 -8.19 34.19 -14.53
N PRO A 580 -6.94 33.90 -14.92
CA PRO A 580 -5.81 34.80 -14.66
C PRO A 580 -6.01 36.22 -15.19
N GLY A 581 -6.72 36.40 -16.30
CA GLY A 581 -7.08 37.72 -16.84
C GLY A 581 -7.97 38.57 -15.95
N GLU A 582 -8.72 37.96 -15.03
CA GLU A 582 -9.60 38.63 -14.06
C GLU A 582 -8.82 39.14 -12.83
N PHE A 583 -7.62 38.63 -12.59
CA PHE A 583 -6.82 38.90 -11.41
C PHE A 583 -5.43 39.51 -11.72
N LEU A 584 -5.31 40.24 -12.83
CA LEU A 584 -4.05 40.84 -13.28
C LEU A 584 -3.44 41.78 -12.24
N ASN A 585 -4.25 42.50 -11.47
CA ASN A 585 -3.80 43.40 -10.40
C ASN A 585 -2.98 42.67 -9.29
N GLN A 586 -3.24 41.39 -9.04
CA GLN A 586 -2.49 40.55 -8.09
C GLN A 586 -1.38 39.74 -8.81
N LEU A 587 -1.67 39.25 -10.00
CA LEU A 587 -0.76 38.40 -10.78
C LEU A 587 0.45 39.18 -11.31
N MET A 588 0.26 40.39 -11.85
CA MET A 588 1.35 41.14 -12.46
C MET A 588 2.46 41.53 -11.47
N PRO A 589 2.17 42.00 -10.24
CA PRO A 589 3.20 42.23 -9.24
C PRO A 589 3.97 40.96 -8.84
N LEU A 590 3.27 39.80 -8.77
CA LEU A 590 3.89 38.53 -8.48
C LEU A 590 4.89 38.13 -9.59
N LEU A 591 4.46 38.19 -10.84
CA LEU A 591 5.29 37.90 -12.03
C LEU A 591 6.49 38.85 -12.13
N HIS A 592 6.25 40.13 -11.89
CA HIS A 592 7.32 41.15 -11.86
C HIS A 592 8.37 40.81 -10.80
N SER A 593 7.95 40.39 -9.61
CA SER A 593 8.86 40.01 -8.54
C SER A 593 9.67 38.75 -8.90
N CYS A 594 9.04 37.73 -9.57
CA CYS A 594 9.74 36.53 -9.99
C CYS A 594 10.78 36.77 -11.10
N LEU A 595 10.51 37.74 -11.99
CA LEU A 595 11.29 37.99 -13.21
C LEU A 595 12.30 39.12 -13.10
N GLN A 596 12.53 39.65 -11.91
CA GLN A 596 13.63 40.64 -11.67
C GLN A 596 14.97 40.07 -12.11
N PRO A 597 15.86 40.86 -12.75
CA PRO A 597 17.16 40.40 -13.24
C PRO A 597 18.09 39.80 -12.17
N ASN A 598 17.91 40.20 -10.91
CA ASN A 598 18.66 39.68 -9.76
C ASN A 598 18.13 38.36 -9.18
N ARG A 599 17.03 37.86 -9.68
CA ARG A 599 16.42 36.61 -9.22
C ARG A 599 17.09 35.39 -9.86
N ASP A 600 16.81 34.23 -9.29
CA ASP A 600 17.34 32.95 -9.76
C ASP A 600 17.10 32.75 -11.25
N THR A 601 18.11 32.27 -11.97
CA THR A 601 18.10 32.15 -13.44
C THR A 601 17.16 31.06 -13.93
N GLU A 602 17.14 29.89 -13.25
CA GLU A 602 16.27 28.77 -13.62
C GLU A 602 14.80 29.11 -13.33
N MET A 603 14.55 29.81 -12.24
CA MET A 603 13.21 30.31 -11.93
C MET A 603 12.72 31.24 -13.03
N ARG A 604 13.52 32.23 -13.45
CA ARG A 604 13.16 33.15 -14.54
C ARG A 604 12.87 32.43 -15.85
N MET A 605 13.74 31.49 -16.24
CA MET A 605 13.54 30.67 -17.45
C MET A 605 12.22 29.89 -17.42
N SER A 606 11.93 29.25 -16.29
CA SER A 606 10.68 28.50 -16.11
C SER A 606 9.43 29.38 -16.20
N VAL A 607 9.45 30.54 -15.55
CA VAL A 607 8.34 31.50 -15.58
C VAL A 607 8.17 32.10 -16.98
N PHE A 608 9.24 32.46 -17.70
CA PHE A 608 9.14 32.91 -19.10
C PHE A 608 8.58 31.83 -20.01
N THR A 609 8.99 30.57 -19.83
CA THR A 609 8.45 29.46 -20.63
C THR A 609 6.94 29.26 -20.39
N MET A 610 6.50 29.37 -19.15
CA MET A 610 5.07 29.34 -18.78
C MET A 610 4.31 30.51 -19.41
N LEU A 611 4.83 31.73 -19.24
CA LEU A 611 4.21 32.93 -19.80
C LEU A 611 4.15 32.90 -21.31
N ALA A 612 5.17 32.38 -21.98
CA ALA A 612 5.14 32.20 -23.44
C ALA A 612 3.94 31.35 -23.89
N LYS A 613 3.66 30.27 -23.17
CA LYS A 613 2.49 29.41 -23.45
C LYS A 613 1.17 30.16 -23.26
N LEU A 614 1.05 30.92 -22.17
CA LEU A 614 -0.17 31.69 -21.88
C LEU A 614 -0.36 32.83 -22.88
N LEU A 615 0.70 33.54 -23.27
CA LEU A 615 0.66 34.65 -24.21
C LEU A 615 0.37 34.23 -25.65
N LEU A 616 0.72 33.00 -26.06
CA LEU A 616 0.36 32.47 -27.37
C LEU A 616 -1.17 32.38 -27.56
N ASP A 617 -1.90 32.14 -26.44
CA ASP A 617 -3.37 32.15 -26.41
C ASP A 617 -3.88 33.21 -25.42
N ALA A 618 -3.36 34.42 -25.53
CA ALA A 618 -3.60 35.49 -24.57
C ALA A 618 -5.10 35.78 -24.38
N LYS A 619 -5.90 35.78 -25.46
CA LYS A 619 -7.33 36.06 -25.42
C LYS A 619 -8.15 35.05 -24.59
N ASN A 620 -7.69 33.83 -24.48
CA ASN A 620 -8.36 32.79 -23.69
C ASN A 620 -7.67 32.60 -22.32
N THR A 621 -6.66 33.38 -22.00
CA THR A 621 -5.88 33.29 -20.74
C THR A 621 -5.71 34.64 -20.07
N LEU A 622 -4.54 35.28 -20.23
CA LEU A 622 -4.18 36.51 -19.55
C LEU A 622 -4.98 37.73 -20.01
N ASP A 623 -5.43 37.77 -21.25
CA ASP A 623 -6.18 38.88 -21.81
C ASP A 623 -7.68 38.55 -21.99
N SER A 624 -8.20 37.61 -21.23
CA SER A 624 -9.59 37.17 -21.31
C SER A 624 -10.62 38.26 -21.07
N GLN A 625 -10.24 39.30 -20.34
CA GLN A 625 -11.06 40.50 -20.08
C GLN A 625 -10.66 41.70 -20.93
N GLY A 626 -9.62 41.57 -21.76
CA GLY A 626 -9.09 42.70 -22.58
C GLY A 626 -8.25 43.72 -21.77
N HIS A 627 -7.96 43.44 -20.50
CA HIS A 627 -7.19 44.34 -19.62
C HIS A 627 -5.69 44.11 -19.66
N PHE A 628 -5.23 42.97 -20.16
CA PHE A 628 -3.80 42.70 -20.29
C PHE A 628 -3.15 43.64 -21.32
N CYS A 629 -3.88 44.03 -22.36
CA CYS A 629 -3.44 45.04 -23.30
C CYS A 629 -3.00 46.35 -22.61
N ASP A 630 -3.67 46.75 -21.53
CA ASP A 630 -3.33 47.96 -20.76
C ASP A 630 -2.03 47.84 -20.01
N GLU A 631 -1.69 46.61 -19.58
CA GLU A 631 -0.46 46.28 -18.85
C GLU A 631 0.69 45.81 -19.77
N ALA A 632 0.41 45.51 -21.04
CA ALA A 632 1.37 44.91 -21.97
C ALA A 632 2.63 45.79 -22.19
N GLU A 633 2.46 47.13 -22.24
CA GLU A 633 3.54 48.10 -22.38
C GLU A 633 4.48 48.05 -21.15
N ARG A 634 3.90 48.01 -19.96
CA ARG A 634 4.66 47.89 -18.69
C ARG A 634 5.33 46.53 -18.59
N PHE A 635 4.64 45.46 -18.97
CA PHE A 635 5.24 44.12 -18.99
C PHE A 635 6.45 44.08 -19.93
N LEU A 636 6.33 44.64 -21.10
CA LEU A 636 7.46 44.72 -22.03
C LEU A 636 8.60 45.58 -21.45
N SER A 637 8.33 46.79 -20.94
CA SER A 637 9.36 47.74 -20.46
C SER A 637 10.05 47.25 -19.17
N ASP A 638 9.27 46.74 -18.21
CA ASP A 638 9.77 46.52 -16.83
C ASP A 638 10.18 45.07 -16.60
N VAL A 639 9.69 44.10 -17.42
CA VAL A 639 9.95 42.69 -17.27
C VAL A 639 10.80 42.13 -18.42
N LEU A 640 10.36 42.26 -19.68
CA LEU A 640 11.05 41.69 -20.82
C LEU A 640 12.34 42.38 -21.17
N LEU A 641 12.33 43.70 -21.35
CA LEU A 641 13.52 44.43 -21.76
C LEU A 641 14.72 44.26 -20.81
N PRO A 642 14.58 44.30 -19.46
CA PRO A 642 15.70 44.10 -18.55
C PRO A 642 16.31 42.69 -18.66
N ASN A 643 15.51 41.69 -19.03
CA ASN A 643 15.96 40.31 -19.18
C ASN A 643 16.53 39.99 -20.60
N LEU A 644 16.42 40.92 -21.52
CA LEU A 644 17.02 40.85 -22.85
C LEU A 644 18.41 41.51 -22.90
N VAL A 645 18.81 42.27 -21.90
CA VAL A 645 20.12 42.89 -21.80
C VAL A 645 21.22 41.84 -21.84
N TRP A 646 22.22 42.03 -22.66
CA TRP A 646 23.31 41.10 -22.81
C TRP A 646 24.17 40.99 -21.55
N HIS A 647 24.39 39.79 -21.09
CA HIS A 647 25.31 39.41 -20.02
C HIS A 647 26.08 38.17 -20.44
N ALA A 648 27.33 38.09 -20.04
CA ALA A 648 28.16 36.90 -20.36
C ALA A 648 27.71 35.65 -19.62
N GLY A 649 27.92 34.49 -20.23
CA GLY A 649 27.65 33.19 -19.63
C GLY A 649 26.47 32.41 -20.25
N ARG A 650 26.53 31.08 -20.15
CA ARG A 650 25.52 30.19 -20.74
C ARG A 650 24.13 30.34 -20.11
N THR A 651 24.10 30.55 -18.81
CA THR A 651 22.84 30.76 -18.06
C THR A 651 22.14 32.05 -18.43
N ALA A 652 22.94 33.14 -18.58
CA ALA A 652 22.43 34.43 -19.04
C ALA A 652 21.88 34.34 -20.47
N ALA A 653 22.56 33.64 -21.37
CA ALA A 653 22.08 33.38 -22.72
C ALA A 653 20.78 32.59 -22.74
N ALA A 654 20.64 31.58 -21.86
CA ALA A 654 19.42 30.79 -21.73
C ALA A 654 18.22 31.63 -21.24
N VAL A 655 18.43 32.53 -20.28
CA VAL A 655 17.39 33.48 -19.84
C VAL A 655 16.95 34.37 -20.99
N ARG A 656 17.93 34.97 -21.76
CA ARG A 656 17.58 35.78 -22.93
C ARG A 656 16.79 35.01 -23.98
N THR A 657 17.16 33.73 -24.22
CA THR A 657 16.43 32.87 -25.14
C THR A 657 14.97 32.67 -24.67
N SER A 658 14.76 32.41 -23.37
CA SER A 658 13.42 32.24 -22.79
C SER A 658 12.62 33.56 -22.83
N ALA A 659 13.29 34.71 -22.57
CA ALA A 659 12.68 36.01 -22.69
C ALA A 659 12.29 36.37 -24.14
N LEU A 660 13.13 36.01 -25.15
CA LEU A 660 12.81 36.15 -26.56
C LEU A 660 11.61 35.28 -26.95
N SER A 661 11.53 34.04 -26.42
CA SER A 661 10.35 33.20 -26.65
C SER A 661 9.07 33.81 -26.09
N CYS A 662 9.15 34.40 -24.90
CA CYS A 662 8.05 35.13 -24.30
C CYS A 662 7.67 36.39 -25.07
N LEU A 663 8.67 37.18 -25.53
CA LEU A 663 8.46 38.33 -26.41
C LEU A 663 7.76 37.89 -27.72
N LEU A 664 8.22 36.83 -28.35
CA LEU A 664 7.61 36.35 -29.59
C LEU A 664 6.13 35.96 -29.36
N ALA A 665 5.86 35.28 -28.24
CA ALA A 665 4.47 34.93 -27.85
C ALA A 665 3.61 36.17 -27.62
N LEU A 666 4.13 37.22 -26.97
CA LEU A 666 3.46 38.48 -26.77
C LEU A 666 3.11 39.16 -28.11
N LEU A 667 4.04 39.16 -29.06
CA LEU A 667 3.85 39.76 -30.39
C LEU A 667 2.83 39.00 -31.24
N HIS A 668 2.82 37.68 -31.14
CA HIS A 668 1.89 36.80 -31.88
C HIS A 668 0.50 36.69 -31.25
N GLY A 669 0.42 36.74 -29.91
CA GLY A 669 -0.83 36.62 -29.17
C GLY A 669 -1.80 37.78 -29.31
N GLY A 670 -1.37 38.87 -29.94
CA GLY A 670 -2.18 40.06 -30.17
C GLY A 670 -2.52 40.84 -28.91
N ALA A 671 -1.76 40.60 -27.84
CA ALA A 671 -1.92 41.23 -26.52
C ALA A 671 -1.24 42.62 -26.41
N ILE A 672 -0.46 43.04 -27.40
CA ILE A 672 0.17 44.33 -27.46
C ILE A 672 -0.29 45.09 -28.74
N THR A 673 -0.57 46.35 -28.60
CA THR A 673 -0.98 47.19 -29.73
C THR A 673 0.23 47.77 -30.49
N PRO A 674 0.09 48.05 -31.80
CA PRO A 674 1.15 48.71 -32.59
C PRO A 674 1.65 49.99 -31.98
N GLY A 675 0.79 50.81 -31.37
CA GLY A 675 1.16 52.06 -30.72
C GLY A 675 2.05 51.88 -29.50
N GLN A 676 1.72 50.93 -28.63
CA GLN A 676 2.53 50.52 -27.46
C GLN A 676 3.90 49.97 -27.88
N LEU A 677 3.93 49.14 -28.91
CA LEU A 677 5.19 48.60 -29.42
C LEU A 677 6.07 49.67 -30.04
N LEU A 678 5.49 50.61 -30.77
CA LEU A 678 6.20 51.74 -31.36
C LEU A 678 6.83 52.65 -30.28
N SER A 679 6.15 52.88 -29.16
CA SER A 679 6.68 53.69 -28.04
C SER A 679 7.95 53.09 -27.43
N LEU A 680 8.12 51.79 -27.47
CA LEU A 680 9.25 51.04 -26.90
C LEU A 680 10.29 50.59 -27.94
N GLU A 681 10.07 50.83 -29.22
CA GLU A 681 10.93 50.40 -30.32
C GLU A 681 12.40 50.78 -30.10
N VAL A 682 12.67 52.03 -29.74
CA VAL A 682 14.03 52.56 -29.52
C VAL A 682 14.82 51.77 -28.49
N LYS A 683 14.12 51.16 -27.48
CA LYS A 683 14.72 50.34 -26.46
C LYS A 683 14.78 48.87 -26.85
N LEU A 684 13.77 48.39 -27.55
CA LEU A 684 13.60 46.98 -27.93
C LEU A 684 14.53 46.60 -29.07
N SER A 685 14.57 47.38 -30.16
CA SER A 685 15.30 47.04 -31.38
C SER A 685 16.79 46.73 -31.16
N PRO A 686 17.58 47.52 -30.36
CA PRO A 686 18.97 47.21 -30.13
C PRO A 686 19.19 45.86 -29.40
N LEU A 687 18.25 45.48 -28.49
CA LEU A 687 18.33 44.24 -27.73
C LEU A 687 18.05 43.03 -28.60
N VAL A 688 17.04 43.13 -29.46
CA VAL A 688 16.71 42.03 -30.41
C VAL A 688 17.81 41.90 -31.47
N LEU A 689 18.34 43.02 -31.98
CA LEU A 689 19.48 42.99 -32.93
C LEU A 689 20.72 42.40 -32.30
N SER A 690 21.03 42.70 -31.06
CA SER A 690 22.14 42.07 -30.32
C SER A 690 21.99 40.57 -30.18
N ALA A 691 20.74 40.12 -30.02
CA ALA A 691 20.44 38.67 -29.90
C ALA A 691 20.64 37.89 -31.24
N LEU A 692 20.70 38.56 -32.37
CA LEU A 692 21.04 37.93 -33.64
C LEU A 692 22.47 37.42 -33.68
N ASP A 693 23.39 37.96 -32.89
CA ASP A 693 24.78 37.54 -32.81
C ASP A 693 25.09 36.51 -31.71
N GLU A 694 24.07 35.98 -31.07
CA GLU A 694 24.22 34.99 -30.01
C GLU A 694 24.79 33.66 -30.56
N ASN A 695 25.57 32.95 -29.72
CA ASN A 695 26.13 31.66 -30.09
C ASN A 695 25.05 30.57 -30.24
N SER A 696 23.96 30.70 -29.55
CA SER A 696 22.82 29.76 -29.60
C SER A 696 22.03 29.94 -30.91
N GLN A 697 21.94 28.90 -31.71
CA GLN A 697 21.06 28.86 -32.87
C GLN A 697 19.62 29.25 -32.53
N MET A 698 19.10 28.75 -31.41
CA MET A 698 17.72 29.03 -30.96
C MET A 698 17.53 30.52 -30.64
N SER A 699 18.53 31.15 -30.02
CA SER A 699 18.46 32.57 -29.72
C SER A 699 18.41 33.40 -31.01
N ARG A 700 19.28 33.10 -32.01
CA ARG A 700 19.29 33.76 -33.29
C ARG A 700 18.00 33.58 -34.07
N LEU A 701 17.46 32.35 -34.04
CA LEU A 701 16.16 32.03 -34.67
C LEU A 701 15.02 32.83 -34.05
N LEU A 702 14.92 32.83 -32.72
CA LEU A 702 13.89 33.59 -32.02
C LEU A 702 14.05 35.10 -32.22
N ALA A 703 15.27 35.62 -32.26
CA ALA A 703 15.51 37.02 -32.53
C ALA A 703 15.03 37.42 -33.94
N CYS A 704 15.33 36.61 -34.94
CA CYS A 704 14.81 36.82 -36.33
C CYS A 704 13.28 36.79 -36.36
N ARG A 705 12.64 35.85 -35.66
CA ARG A 705 11.19 35.74 -35.58
C ARG A 705 10.56 36.91 -34.84
N CYS A 706 11.17 37.36 -33.74
CA CYS A 706 10.72 38.59 -33.02
C CYS A 706 10.79 39.82 -33.92
N LEU A 707 11.87 39.92 -34.66
CA LEU A 707 12.07 41.04 -35.60
C LEU A 707 11.05 40.99 -36.76
N SER A 708 10.81 39.76 -37.29
CA SER A 708 9.74 39.56 -38.30
C SER A 708 8.37 39.98 -37.77
N ALA A 709 8.02 39.55 -36.55
CA ALA A 709 6.73 39.90 -35.92
C ALA A 709 6.64 41.43 -35.63
N THR A 710 7.74 42.05 -35.20
CA THR A 710 7.80 43.52 -34.98
C THR A 710 7.59 44.26 -36.30
N LEU A 711 8.25 43.86 -37.36
CA LEU A 711 8.06 44.49 -38.71
C LEU A 711 6.66 44.25 -39.25
N LYS A 712 6.03 43.16 -39.00
CA LYS A 712 4.60 42.95 -39.38
C LYS A 712 3.66 43.89 -38.67
N LEU A 713 3.92 44.16 -37.38
CA LEU A 713 3.03 45.03 -36.59
C LEU A 713 3.25 46.50 -36.81
N ILE A 714 4.53 46.96 -36.88
CA ILE A 714 4.87 48.40 -36.89
C ILE A 714 5.79 48.81 -38.03
N GLY A 715 6.20 47.89 -38.92
CA GLY A 715 7.19 48.17 -39.95
C GLY A 715 6.90 49.39 -40.81
N THR A 716 5.62 49.59 -41.17
CA THR A 716 5.20 50.76 -41.95
C THR A 716 5.18 52.07 -41.14
N SER A 717 5.26 52.00 -39.82
CA SER A 717 5.29 53.16 -38.91
C SER A 717 6.69 53.50 -38.40
N LEU A 718 7.72 52.66 -38.74
CA LEU A 718 9.10 52.86 -38.37
C LEU A 718 9.74 53.99 -39.17
N HIS A 719 10.56 54.82 -38.48
CA HIS A 719 11.35 55.83 -39.14
C HIS A 719 12.50 55.20 -39.97
N HIS A 720 12.87 55.81 -41.08
CA HIS A 720 13.96 55.26 -41.98
C HIS A 720 15.30 54.99 -41.24
N GLU A 721 15.66 55.77 -40.23
CA GLU A 721 16.85 55.48 -39.43
C GLU A 721 16.76 54.15 -38.64
N ALA A 722 15.61 53.85 -38.09
CA ALA A 722 15.37 52.57 -37.42
C ALA A 722 15.39 51.40 -38.39
N LEU A 723 14.74 51.52 -39.53
CA LEU A 723 14.76 50.52 -40.63
C LEU A 723 16.22 50.27 -41.12
N ASN A 724 17.03 51.36 -41.33
CA ASN A 724 18.38 51.23 -41.80
C ASN A 724 19.36 50.58 -40.80
N LYS A 725 19.00 50.46 -39.52
CA LYS A 725 19.75 49.68 -38.52
C LYS A 725 19.48 48.18 -38.57
N ILE A 726 18.31 47.79 -39.10
CA ILE A 726 17.84 46.39 -39.07
C ILE A 726 18.49 45.57 -40.20
N TYR A 727 18.43 46.01 -41.44
CA TYR A 727 18.84 45.21 -42.57
C TYR A 727 20.32 44.72 -42.52
N PRO A 728 21.31 45.46 -41.98
CA PRO A 728 22.67 44.96 -41.95
C PRO A 728 22.85 43.75 -41.07
N GLU A 729 22.11 43.68 -39.97
CA GLU A 729 22.17 42.53 -39.05
C GLU A 729 21.48 41.33 -39.64
N LEU A 730 20.40 41.51 -40.42
CA LEU A 730 19.75 40.44 -41.18
C LEU A 730 20.65 39.89 -42.30
N LEU A 731 21.37 40.73 -43.01
CA LEU A 731 22.32 40.32 -44.02
C LEU A 731 23.39 39.36 -43.45
N LYS A 732 23.90 39.60 -42.26
CA LYS A 732 24.82 38.69 -41.56
C LYS A 732 24.21 37.31 -41.32
N ARG A 733 22.92 37.23 -41.20
CA ARG A 733 22.21 35.94 -40.94
C ARG A 733 22.01 35.13 -42.21
N LEU A 734 22.20 35.67 -43.38
CA LEU A 734 22.15 34.91 -44.62
C LEU A 734 23.29 33.89 -44.75
N ASP A 735 24.40 34.13 -44.04
CA ASP A 735 25.52 33.20 -43.89
C ASP A 735 25.46 32.36 -42.63
N ASP A 736 24.30 32.31 -41.95
CA ASP A 736 24.15 31.52 -40.73
C ASP A 736 24.33 30.02 -40.98
N SER A 737 24.95 29.32 -40.05
CA SER A 737 25.16 27.86 -40.12
C SER A 737 23.82 27.08 -40.16
N SER A 738 22.74 27.67 -39.62
CA SER A 738 21.40 27.08 -39.59
C SER A 738 20.59 27.53 -40.82
N GLU A 739 20.07 26.55 -41.54
CA GLU A 739 19.12 26.79 -42.65
C GLU A 739 17.87 27.53 -42.19
N GLU A 740 17.31 27.16 -41.02
CA GLU A 740 16.12 27.82 -40.46
C GLU A 740 16.37 29.30 -40.22
N VAL A 741 17.52 29.67 -39.69
CA VAL A 741 17.88 31.08 -39.43
C VAL A 741 18.00 31.82 -40.76
N ARG A 742 18.72 31.27 -41.80
CA ARG A 742 18.81 31.85 -43.12
C ARG A 742 17.43 32.10 -43.73
N ASN A 743 16.54 31.11 -43.63
CA ASN A 743 15.20 31.21 -44.19
C ASN A 743 14.34 32.29 -43.52
N ILE A 744 14.34 32.37 -42.18
CA ILE A 744 13.60 33.42 -41.45
C ILE A 744 14.23 34.79 -41.68
N ALA A 745 15.56 34.89 -41.83
CA ALA A 745 16.22 36.14 -42.18
C ALA A 745 15.77 36.69 -43.54
N LEU A 746 15.62 35.81 -44.56
CA LEU A 746 15.07 36.18 -45.86
C LEU A 746 13.62 36.63 -45.79
N GLU A 747 12.78 35.90 -45.02
CA GLU A 747 11.38 36.31 -44.78
C GLU A 747 11.30 37.66 -44.06
N THR A 748 12.16 37.87 -43.08
CA THR A 748 12.22 39.13 -42.34
C THR A 748 12.72 40.28 -43.24
N MET A 749 13.63 40.00 -44.15
CA MET A 749 14.12 40.97 -45.16
C MET A 749 13.00 41.35 -46.14
N ASP A 750 12.18 40.40 -46.54
CA ASP A 750 10.97 40.62 -47.35
C ASP A 750 9.98 41.56 -46.66
N LEU A 751 9.75 41.37 -45.38
CA LEU A 751 8.93 42.26 -44.52
C LEU A 751 9.56 43.61 -44.33
N TRP A 752 10.88 43.72 -44.21
CA TRP A 752 11.58 44.96 -44.15
C TRP A 752 11.37 45.80 -45.42
N LEU A 753 11.50 45.20 -46.61
CA LEU A 753 11.17 45.84 -47.85
C LEU A 753 9.71 46.27 -47.96
N SER A 754 8.80 45.48 -47.43
CA SER A 754 7.38 45.81 -47.38
C SER A 754 7.07 46.98 -46.39
N GLY A 755 7.89 47.16 -45.38
CA GLY A 755 7.79 48.26 -44.43
C GLY A 755 8.24 49.65 -44.98
N LEU A 756 8.95 49.67 -46.14
CA LEU A 756 9.38 50.91 -46.77
C LEU A 756 8.15 51.63 -47.34
N THR A 757 7.74 52.66 -46.65
CA THR A 757 6.60 53.52 -47.08
C THR A 757 7.01 54.59 -48.09
N LYS A 758 6.03 55.38 -48.57
CA LYS A 758 6.25 56.53 -49.47
C LYS A 758 7.15 57.62 -48.87
N ASP A 759 7.24 57.68 -47.52
CA ASP A 759 8.12 58.62 -46.83
C ASP A 759 9.58 58.17 -46.79
N TYR A 760 9.86 56.89 -47.11
CA TYR A 760 11.22 56.41 -47.32
C TYR A 760 11.76 56.95 -48.67
N ASN A 761 12.70 57.89 -48.64
CA ASN A 761 13.29 58.47 -49.79
C ASN A 761 14.41 57.54 -50.35
N PRO A 762 14.16 56.79 -51.44
CA PRO A 762 15.16 55.86 -51.99
C PRO A 762 16.43 56.52 -52.46
N ASP A 763 16.38 57.76 -52.96
CA ASP A 763 17.56 58.47 -53.46
C ASP A 763 18.45 58.90 -52.27
N LEU A 764 17.83 59.39 -51.19
CA LEU A 764 18.57 59.75 -49.96
C LEU A 764 19.19 58.50 -49.29
N CYS A 765 18.50 57.37 -49.31
CA CYS A 765 18.94 56.12 -48.72
C CYS A 765 19.66 55.20 -49.73
N ALA A 766 20.01 55.69 -50.90
CA ALA A 766 20.65 54.91 -51.99
C ALA A 766 21.94 54.16 -51.54
N PRO A 767 22.79 54.67 -50.64
CA PRO A 767 23.93 53.90 -50.12
C PRO A 767 23.49 52.63 -49.31
N HIS A 768 22.41 52.75 -48.55
CA HIS A 768 21.85 51.63 -47.78
C HIS A 768 21.26 50.55 -48.75
N LEU A 769 20.45 50.96 -49.69
CA LEU A 769 19.88 50.07 -50.69
C LEU A 769 20.96 49.45 -51.58
N GLN A 770 22.01 50.19 -51.91
CA GLN A 770 23.12 49.64 -52.68
C GLN A 770 23.83 48.51 -51.94
N LEU A 771 24.14 48.69 -50.66
CA LEU A 771 24.75 47.66 -49.83
C LEU A 771 23.81 46.44 -49.71
N LEU A 772 22.53 46.64 -49.45
CA LEU A 772 21.53 45.58 -49.40
C LEU A 772 21.52 44.78 -50.69
N PHE A 773 21.40 45.44 -51.84
CA PHE A 773 21.34 44.79 -53.16
C PHE A 773 22.64 44.05 -53.49
N GLN A 774 23.80 44.65 -53.25
CA GLN A 774 25.08 43.96 -53.46
C GLN A 774 25.19 42.69 -52.64
N GLN A 775 24.84 42.68 -51.39
CA GLN A 775 24.89 41.51 -50.54
C GLN A 775 23.89 40.46 -50.94
N LEU A 776 22.65 40.81 -51.22
CA LEU A 776 21.62 39.88 -51.74
C LEU A 776 22.01 39.28 -53.09
N LEU A 777 22.62 40.04 -53.97
CA LEU A 777 23.09 39.50 -55.29
C LEU A 777 24.24 38.49 -55.13
N LEU A 778 25.04 38.52 -54.04
CA LEU A 778 26.01 37.49 -53.72
C LEU A 778 25.29 36.14 -53.40
N HIS A 779 24.21 36.23 -52.67
CA HIS A 779 23.42 35.06 -52.28
C HIS A 779 22.50 34.55 -53.42
N LEU A 780 22.38 35.30 -54.49
CA LEU A 780 21.70 34.82 -55.73
C LEU A 780 22.50 33.71 -56.42
N ASP A 781 23.78 33.59 -56.14
CA ASP A 781 24.67 32.53 -56.58
C ASP A 781 24.97 31.47 -55.49
N ASP A 782 24.07 31.33 -54.48
CA ASP A 782 24.19 30.33 -53.43
C ASP A 782 24.22 28.90 -53.99
N PRO A 783 24.95 27.95 -53.38
CA PRO A 783 24.93 26.55 -53.80
C PRO A 783 23.56 25.89 -53.73
N ASP A 784 22.66 26.38 -52.85
CA ASP A 784 21.31 25.87 -52.67
C ASP A 784 20.32 26.66 -53.57
N SER A 785 19.69 25.96 -54.53
CA SER A 785 18.70 26.53 -55.42
C SER A 785 17.47 27.11 -54.71
N SER A 786 17.10 26.56 -53.52
CA SER A 786 15.97 27.06 -52.75
C SER A 786 16.28 28.44 -52.13
N VAL A 787 17.53 28.70 -51.76
CA VAL A 787 17.99 30.00 -51.31
C VAL A 787 18.01 30.97 -52.47
N GLN A 788 18.51 30.57 -53.63
CA GLN A 788 18.53 31.40 -54.82
C GLN A 788 17.14 31.89 -55.20
N ASP A 789 16.14 30.96 -55.20
CA ASP A 789 14.75 31.30 -55.55
C ASP A 789 14.16 32.31 -54.54
N ARG A 790 14.39 32.15 -53.26
CA ARG A 790 13.94 33.08 -52.22
C ARG A 790 14.61 34.43 -52.29
N VAL A 791 15.91 34.46 -52.48
CA VAL A 791 16.68 35.70 -52.67
C VAL A 791 16.17 36.44 -53.94
N LEU A 792 15.87 35.72 -55.02
CA LEU A 792 15.29 36.29 -56.24
C LEU A 792 13.93 36.98 -55.92
N GLU A 793 13.07 36.35 -55.17
CA GLU A 793 11.78 36.96 -54.79
C GLU A 793 11.94 38.23 -53.92
N VAL A 794 12.91 38.22 -52.95
CA VAL A 794 13.27 39.40 -52.17
C VAL A 794 13.80 40.51 -53.06
N LEU A 795 14.69 40.20 -54.01
CA LEU A 795 15.21 41.18 -54.97
C LEU A 795 14.14 41.71 -55.90
N LYS A 796 13.20 40.90 -56.38
CA LYS A 796 12.03 41.35 -57.15
C LYS A 796 11.18 42.41 -56.36
N LYS A 797 11.04 42.24 -55.05
CA LYS A 797 10.41 43.28 -54.23
C LYS A 797 11.28 44.52 -54.11
N GLY A 798 12.61 44.34 -53.94
CA GLY A 798 13.57 45.45 -53.89
C GLY A 798 13.58 46.29 -55.20
N SER A 799 13.31 45.64 -56.37
CA SER A 799 13.16 46.34 -57.63
C SER A 799 12.06 47.39 -57.72
N ARG A 800 11.03 47.24 -56.86
CA ARG A 800 9.92 48.22 -56.75
C ARG A 800 10.33 49.46 -55.94
N VAL A 801 11.32 49.34 -55.09
CA VAL A 801 11.83 50.43 -54.24
C VAL A 801 12.76 51.33 -55.03
N HIS A 802 13.79 50.72 -55.72
CA HIS A 802 14.76 51.47 -56.53
C HIS A 802 15.21 50.67 -57.73
N PRO A 803 14.43 50.59 -58.83
CA PRO A 803 14.66 49.71 -59.96
C PRO A 803 15.98 50.04 -60.70
N SER A 804 16.31 51.28 -60.94
CA SER A 804 17.49 51.68 -61.64
C SER A 804 18.82 51.33 -60.88
N LEU A 805 18.83 51.48 -59.56
CA LEU A 805 19.94 51.12 -58.72
C LEU A 805 20.16 49.58 -58.74
N LEU A 806 19.08 48.81 -58.57
CA LEU A 806 19.13 47.33 -58.60
C LEU A 806 19.58 46.80 -59.94
N GLN A 807 19.08 47.40 -61.04
CA GLN A 807 19.46 47.02 -62.38
C GLN A 807 20.96 47.18 -62.58
N ARG A 808 21.51 48.36 -62.21
CA ARG A 808 22.95 48.64 -62.28
C ARG A 808 23.79 47.61 -61.52
N GLU A 809 23.44 47.35 -60.29
CA GLU A 809 24.18 46.39 -59.43
C GLU A 809 24.03 44.94 -59.95
N ALA A 810 22.89 44.53 -60.50
CA ALA A 810 22.67 43.23 -61.08
C ALA A 810 23.48 43.01 -62.35
N GLU A 811 23.50 44.01 -63.26
CA GLU A 811 24.33 43.97 -64.47
C GLU A 811 25.81 43.89 -64.12
N ALA A 812 26.29 44.57 -63.09
CA ALA A 812 27.71 44.57 -62.63
C ALA A 812 28.18 43.17 -62.10
N VAL A 813 27.28 42.35 -61.59
CA VAL A 813 27.66 41.04 -61.03
C VAL A 813 27.25 39.85 -61.88
N ARG A 814 26.45 40.02 -62.94
CA ARG A 814 25.87 38.96 -63.80
C ARG A 814 26.96 38.06 -64.37
N ASP A 815 27.99 38.58 -64.94
CA ASP A 815 29.09 37.82 -65.58
C ASP A 815 30.10 37.20 -64.61
N LYS A 816 29.95 37.51 -63.31
CA LYS A 816 30.75 36.99 -62.16
C LYS A 816 30.11 35.82 -61.47
N GLN A 817 28.82 35.57 -61.71
CA GLN A 817 28.06 34.44 -61.13
C GLN A 817 28.37 33.13 -61.84
N ARG A 818 28.31 32.03 -61.01
CA ARG A 818 28.47 30.66 -61.52
C ARG A 818 27.35 30.29 -62.51
N SER A 819 26.14 30.79 -62.26
CA SER A 819 24.97 30.62 -63.07
C SER A 819 24.23 31.96 -63.25
N PRO A 820 24.29 32.63 -64.42
CA PRO A 820 23.60 33.91 -64.57
C PRO A 820 22.07 33.82 -64.66
N HIS A 821 21.49 32.63 -64.62
CA HIS A 821 20.07 32.36 -64.86
C HIS A 821 19.16 33.19 -63.92
N HIS A 822 19.39 33.18 -62.61
CA HIS A 822 18.58 33.94 -61.67
C HIS A 822 18.76 35.46 -61.81
N CYS A 823 19.99 35.90 -62.17
CA CYS A 823 20.27 37.29 -62.49
C CYS A 823 19.52 37.75 -63.76
N ASP A 824 19.48 36.91 -64.79
CA ASP A 824 18.72 37.18 -66.05
C ASP A 824 17.19 37.26 -65.73
N LEU A 825 16.65 36.38 -64.92
CA LEU A 825 15.26 36.44 -64.46
C LEU A 825 14.96 37.74 -63.71
N LEU A 826 15.88 38.18 -62.84
CA LEU A 826 15.74 39.46 -62.15
C LEU A 826 15.75 40.64 -63.12
N LEU A 827 16.66 40.66 -64.08
CA LEU A 827 16.77 41.76 -65.10
C LEU A 827 15.55 41.79 -66.01
N GLN A 828 15.03 40.63 -66.42
CA GLN A 828 13.77 40.53 -67.14
C GLN A 828 12.61 41.09 -66.32
N HIS A 829 12.54 40.77 -65.03
CA HIS A 829 11.52 41.30 -64.14
C HIS A 829 11.58 42.82 -64.03
N ILE A 830 12.79 43.40 -63.82
CA ILE A 830 13.00 44.84 -63.73
C ILE A 830 12.57 45.52 -65.02
N SER A 831 12.91 44.95 -66.19
CA SER A 831 12.49 45.48 -67.54
C SER A 831 10.99 45.44 -67.76
N SER A 832 10.29 44.56 -67.10
CA SER A 832 8.81 44.46 -67.15
C SER A 832 8.04 45.44 -66.27
N LEU A 833 8.72 46.12 -65.42
CA LEU A 833 8.11 47.11 -64.52
C LEU A 833 7.68 48.36 -65.31
N PRO A 834 6.50 48.91 -65.05
CA PRO A 834 6.08 50.17 -65.77
C PRO A 834 7.04 51.31 -65.39
N HIS A 835 7.62 51.90 -66.35
CA HIS A 835 8.46 53.11 -66.19
C HIS A 835 7.63 54.23 -65.58
N THR A 836 7.80 54.48 -64.30
CA THR A 836 7.32 55.72 -63.70
C THR A 836 8.18 56.89 -64.23
N THR A 837 7.78 57.46 -65.30
CA THR A 837 8.37 58.70 -65.85
C THR A 837 8.18 59.79 -64.80
N CYS A 838 9.30 60.16 -64.16
CA CYS A 838 9.41 61.46 -63.48
C CYS A 838 9.34 62.55 -64.56
N SER A 839 8.14 63.02 -64.88
CA SER A 839 7.95 64.24 -65.63
C SER A 839 7.45 65.35 -64.73
N ASN A 840 8.25 66.28 -64.69
CA ASN A 840 8.03 67.73 -64.52
C ASN A 840 8.64 68.37 -63.32
N ARG A 841 9.77 69.02 -63.58
CA ARG A 841 10.09 70.32 -63.03
C ARG A 841 9.27 71.36 -63.75
N PRO A 842 8.56 72.23 -63.07
CA PRO A 842 8.33 73.55 -63.53
C PRO A 842 9.40 74.52 -62.95
N THR A 843 9.98 75.27 -63.84
CA THR A 843 10.86 76.43 -63.68
C THR A 843 10.48 77.35 -62.54
#